data_467d83a22006c3572bdec45856b045aa
#
_entry.id   467d83a22006c3572bdec45856b045aa
#
_cell.length_a   1.000
_cell.length_b   1.000
_cell.length_c   1.000
_cell.angle_alpha   90.00
_cell.angle_beta   90.00
_cell.angle_gamma   90.00
#
_symmetry.space_group_name_H-M   'P 1'
#
loop_
_entity.id
_entity.type
_entity.pdbx_description
1 polymer ?
#
loop_
_entity_poly.entity_id
_entity_poly.type
_entity_poly.pdbx_seq_one_letter_code
_entity_poly.pdbx_strand_id
1 'polypeptide(L)'
;MIRKTILAAVAALFVLGAPARGPVISGDSLALIPYPANIVAGDADFEVSGPIVINVGKSEADKFAVSTLTDDFSALEWKVKTGKGYAKGCIAVTRPGADRAADKILADAGLRLDTTNAESYILLADANRVIVQSHTDAGIYYGLQTLRQLSFTGADGKFCVKGVKISDKPALRYRWIQDDWSRGPIPNMEFVKQQIRTLSEYKINGYCIYAENIFQSEKYPEINARGAVVTPAEVKEIVEYGKKYHVEIIPQQECLGHMHYTLREPTFNDIAERVGGQVLSPATERTYTFLNDYLGEILPNFESEFVNVGCDEAFELGRGKSKPMVDSSSVDDVFVYHMQRVAKLPALKDKKLLFWGDIAENKPNIDLSGLPKNAIAVVWDYLSRPNYDYYFPQLVRNKVPTMVTPGAFWGGRVFPEYKAHLINIQHLVRDGKKYGTLGLLNATWDDMGEDLFDVGWYGILFGAACGWQPEQETPIVPFKKAFDWAFYRNDRGHQFAEAIDQVSSAHDLLGTSIWYDWAWTVPFEEQGVGQQNIIQEKGNMEEIRTACANGYASLTRNQGLAHLHQSTVETLRFTARRMEFVFSKAALAAGVSHRYDLYCADDDKGATVNTAVYDLVMPYASMIGSLRDYTKELKSWHHERWLHENRPYHWDVVESRYTHMMQAWNDEDFKLRKAFGTRAPREEVGIGYNRLPDYGK
;
A
#
# COMPACT_ATOMS: atom_id res chain seq x y z
N MET A 1 35.12 -41.19 -39.54
CA MET A 1 36.32 -40.50 -39.10
C MET A 1 36.04 -39.05 -38.84
N ILE A 2 36.31 -38.64 -37.65
CA ILE A 2 36.48 -37.28 -37.09
C ILE A 2 35.19 -36.50 -36.79
N ARG A 3 34.70 -36.70 -35.54
CA ARG A 3 33.93 -35.73 -34.77
C ARG A 3 34.82 -34.51 -34.45
N LYS A 4 34.39 -33.31 -34.76
CA LYS A 4 34.94 -32.09 -34.16
C LYS A 4 33.94 -31.51 -33.19
N THR A 5 34.24 -31.68 -31.93
CA THR A 5 33.63 -31.05 -30.78
C THR A 5 33.99 -29.59 -30.79
N ILE A 6 33.00 -28.72 -30.85
CA ILE A 6 33.18 -27.27 -30.62
C ILE A 6 32.87 -27.03 -29.13
N LEU A 7 33.94 -26.86 -28.33
CA LEU A 7 33.87 -26.31 -26.98
C LEU A 7 33.66 -24.79 -27.14
N ALA A 8 32.47 -24.29 -26.83
CA ALA A 8 32.28 -22.87 -26.63
C ALA A 8 32.75 -22.52 -25.22
N ALA A 9 33.92 -21.88 -25.12
CA ALA A 9 34.41 -21.28 -23.90
C ALA A 9 33.54 -20.02 -23.61
N VAL A 10 32.69 -20.10 -22.60
CA VAL A 10 32.08 -18.93 -22.00
C VAL A 10 33.16 -18.26 -21.16
N ALA A 11 33.80 -17.23 -21.73
CA ALA A 11 34.63 -16.32 -20.99
C ALA A 11 33.73 -15.50 -20.07
N ALA A 12 33.64 -15.88 -18.79
CA ALA A 12 33.14 -15.01 -17.75
C ALA A 12 34.08 -13.82 -17.64
N LEU A 13 33.70 -12.70 -18.24
CA LEU A 13 34.29 -11.40 -17.93
C LEU A 13 33.97 -11.12 -16.44
N PHE A 14 34.89 -11.41 -15.54
CA PHE A 14 34.95 -10.75 -14.25
C PHE A 14 35.24 -9.27 -14.54
N VAL A 15 34.18 -8.47 -14.64
CA VAL A 15 34.28 -7.04 -14.42
C VAL A 15 34.70 -6.90 -12.97
N LEU A 16 35.97 -6.61 -12.73
CA LEU A 16 36.45 -6.11 -11.45
C LEU A 16 35.63 -4.82 -11.21
N GLY A 17 34.53 -4.96 -10.46
CA GLY A 17 33.72 -3.84 -10.05
C GLY A 17 34.61 -2.88 -9.28
N ALA A 18 34.69 -1.64 -9.73
CA ALA A 18 35.12 -0.55 -8.87
C ALA A 18 34.29 -0.64 -7.58
N PRO A 19 34.87 -0.34 -6.39
CA PRO A 19 34.10 -0.38 -5.15
C PRO A 19 32.82 0.41 -5.36
N ALA A 20 31.67 -0.19 -5.00
CA ALA A 20 30.38 0.45 -5.11
C ALA A 20 30.47 1.78 -4.36
N ARG A 21 30.34 2.87 -5.09
CA ARG A 21 30.29 4.22 -4.50
C ARG A 21 28.86 4.44 -4.10
N GLY A 22 28.61 4.93 -2.88
CA GLY A 22 27.30 5.35 -2.45
C GLY A 22 26.64 6.33 -3.46
N PRO A 23 25.34 6.57 -3.34
CA PRO A 23 24.59 7.35 -4.34
C PRO A 23 25.15 8.75 -4.55
N VAL A 24 25.30 9.16 -5.82
CA VAL A 24 25.87 10.45 -6.25
C VAL A 24 24.72 11.35 -6.72
N ILE A 25 24.51 12.51 -6.08
CA ILE A 25 23.55 13.50 -6.60
C ILE A 25 24.23 14.45 -7.58
N SER A 26 23.64 14.57 -8.77
CA SER A 26 23.93 15.64 -9.72
C SER A 26 22.70 16.55 -9.82
N GLY A 27 22.73 17.72 -9.23
CA GLY A 27 21.67 18.73 -9.41
C GLY A 27 21.24 19.49 -8.16
N ASP A 28 20.58 20.62 -8.36
CA ASP A 28 20.20 21.59 -7.34
C ASP A 28 18.87 21.30 -6.62
N SER A 29 18.15 20.24 -7.00
CA SER A 29 16.81 19.96 -6.47
C SER A 29 16.87 19.10 -5.20
N LEU A 30 16.24 19.59 -4.12
CA LEU A 30 16.04 18.85 -2.88
C LEU A 30 14.85 17.88 -3.04
N ALA A 31 15.16 16.61 -3.28
CA ALA A 31 14.16 15.56 -3.44
C ALA A 31 13.81 14.93 -2.08
N LEU A 32 12.96 15.60 -1.31
CA LEU A 32 12.59 15.21 0.06
C LEU A 32 11.11 14.77 0.14
N ILE A 33 10.85 13.69 0.85
CA ILE A 33 9.50 13.20 1.19
C ILE A 33 9.47 12.87 2.69
N PRO A 34 8.60 13.51 3.49
CA PRO A 34 7.87 14.75 3.20
C PRO A 34 8.80 15.94 3.02
N TYR A 35 8.38 16.91 2.20
CA TYR A 35 9.14 18.16 2.05
C TYR A 35 8.97 19.03 3.31
N PRO A 36 10.04 19.60 3.87
CA PRO A 36 9.96 20.41 5.10
C PRO A 36 9.09 21.66 4.94
N ALA A 37 8.39 22.04 6.01
CA ALA A 37 7.53 23.22 6.03
C ALA A 37 8.28 24.52 5.72
N ASN A 38 9.51 24.67 6.23
CA ASN A 38 10.38 25.82 5.94
C ASN A 38 11.80 25.31 5.66
N ILE A 39 12.25 25.52 4.45
CA ILE A 39 13.59 25.16 4.01
C ILE A 39 14.19 26.28 3.17
N VAL A 40 15.44 26.61 3.42
CA VAL A 40 16.24 27.56 2.64
C VAL A 40 17.52 26.85 2.24
N ALA A 41 17.84 26.88 0.94
CA ALA A 41 19.10 26.34 0.44
C ALA A 41 20.28 27.13 1.03
N GLY A 42 21.33 26.42 1.40
CA GLY A 42 22.59 26.99 1.88
C GLY A 42 23.54 27.28 0.71
N ASP A 43 24.59 28.07 1.01
CA ASP A 43 25.58 28.47 -0.01
C ASP A 43 26.57 27.34 -0.36
N ALA A 44 26.75 26.37 0.51
CA ALA A 44 27.69 25.24 0.31
C ALA A 44 27.25 23.99 1.06
N ASP A 45 27.54 22.84 0.47
CA ASP A 45 27.31 21.52 1.07
C ASP A 45 28.35 21.23 2.17
N PHE A 46 27.96 20.41 3.14
CA PHE A 46 28.87 19.80 4.10
C PHE A 46 29.58 18.62 3.44
N GLU A 47 30.91 18.54 3.58
CA GLU A 47 31.71 17.46 2.98
C GLU A 47 32.66 16.85 4.01
N VAL A 48 32.80 15.51 3.98
CA VAL A 48 33.75 14.77 4.83
C VAL A 48 34.56 13.80 4.02
N SER A 49 35.90 13.90 4.16
CA SER A 49 36.83 12.92 3.63
C SER A 49 37.17 11.93 4.74
N GLY A 50 36.52 10.75 4.77
CA GLY A 50 36.77 9.71 5.77
C GLY A 50 35.53 9.39 6.60
N PRO A 51 35.69 8.78 7.78
CA PRO A 51 34.52 8.40 8.60
C PRO A 51 33.68 9.60 9.02
N ILE A 52 32.36 9.47 8.88
CA ILE A 52 31.36 10.44 9.34
C ILE A 52 31.35 10.41 10.87
N VAL A 53 31.58 11.53 11.52
CA VAL A 53 31.50 11.62 12.98
C VAL A 53 30.13 12.19 13.37
N ILE A 54 29.31 11.38 14.07
CA ILE A 54 28.05 11.81 14.62
C ILE A 54 28.17 11.97 16.13
N ASN A 55 28.03 13.18 16.61
CA ASN A 55 28.06 13.50 18.03
C ASN A 55 26.64 13.51 18.60
N VAL A 56 26.42 12.71 19.64
CA VAL A 56 25.11 12.56 20.29
C VAL A 56 25.23 12.67 21.81
N GLY A 57 24.17 13.17 22.44
CA GLY A 57 24.08 13.31 23.89
C GLY A 57 23.95 11.95 24.62
N LYS A 58 23.53 12.01 25.88
CA LYS A 58 23.42 10.83 26.76
C LYS A 58 22.07 10.11 26.66
N SER A 59 21.05 10.74 26.03
CA SER A 59 19.71 10.17 25.88
C SER A 59 19.77 8.83 25.12
N GLU A 60 19.16 7.80 25.65
CA GLU A 60 19.07 6.49 24.96
C GLU A 60 18.23 6.57 23.70
N ALA A 61 17.17 7.41 23.70
CA ALA A 61 16.36 7.65 22.52
C ALA A 61 17.16 8.33 21.40
N ASP A 62 18.01 9.36 21.75
CA ASP A 62 18.86 10.03 20.77
C ASP A 62 19.91 9.06 20.20
N LYS A 63 20.48 8.19 21.03
CA LYS A 63 21.42 7.14 20.59
C LYS A 63 20.75 6.12 19.68
N PHE A 64 19.52 5.73 20.00
CA PHE A 64 18.73 4.84 19.15
C PHE A 64 18.46 5.49 17.79
N ALA A 65 17.99 6.74 17.75
CA ALA A 65 17.75 7.48 16.51
C ALA A 65 19.05 7.61 15.66
N VAL A 66 20.21 7.82 16.30
CA VAL A 66 21.52 7.83 15.60
C VAL A 66 21.91 6.45 15.15
N SER A 67 21.58 5.38 15.89
CA SER A 67 21.88 4.01 15.44
C SER A 67 21.11 3.63 14.17
N THR A 68 19.82 3.99 14.08
CA THR A 68 19.02 3.75 12.87
C THR A 68 19.60 4.48 11.65
N LEU A 69 19.98 5.75 11.81
CA LEU A 69 20.66 6.51 10.75
C LEU A 69 22.01 5.86 10.38
N THR A 70 22.75 5.33 11.35
CA THR A 70 24.03 4.66 11.13
C THR A 70 23.86 3.36 10.34
N ASP A 71 22.78 2.62 10.60
CA ASP A 71 22.44 1.40 9.86
C ASP A 71 22.17 1.73 8.38
N ASP A 72 21.36 2.78 8.11
CA ASP A 72 21.09 3.26 6.75
C ASP A 72 22.36 3.73 6.04
N PHE A 73 23.20 4.49 6.74
CA PHE A 73 24.48 4.96 6.18
C PHE A 73 25.42 3.80 5.90
N SER A 74 25.41 2.77 6.73
CA SER A 74 26.21 1.56 6.54
C SER A 74 25.72 0.74 5.35
N ALA A 75 24.39 0.66 5.14
CA ALA A 75 23.81 0.03 3.95
C ALA A 75 24.20 0.75 2.65
N LEU A 76 24.49 2.07 2.74
CA LEU A 76 25.03 2.88 1.64
C LEU A 76 26.57 2.93 1.62
N GLU A 77 27.25 2.02 2.34
CA GLU A 77 28.71 1.88 2.44
C GLU A 77 29.44 3.08 3.08
N TRP A 78 28.73 3.97 3.77
CA TRP A 78 29.32 5.09 4.49
C TRP A 78 29.77 4.67 5.89
N LYS A 79 31.02 4.97 6.24
CA LYS A 79 31.59 4.63 7.55
C LYS A 79 31.27 5.68 8.60
N VAL A 80 30.60 5.27 9.68
CA VAL A 80 30.18 6.17 10.78
C VAL A 80 30.99 5.87 12.05
N LYS A 81 31.27 6.93 12.83
CA LYS A 81 31.81 6.88 14.20
C LYS A 81 30.97 7.76 15.10
N THR A 82 30.64 7.30 16.29
CA THR A 82 29.99 8.13 17.31
C THR A 82 31.00 8.93 18.12
N GLY A 83 30.64 10.19 18.43
CA GLY A 83 31.43 11.11 19.24
C GLY A 83 30.56 11.83 20.27
N LYS A 84 31.11 12.87 20.91
CA LYS A 84 30.40 13.69 21.93
C LYS A 84 30.65 15.16 21.72
N GLY A 85 29.61 15.97 21.96
CA GLY A 85 29.60 17.41 21.86
C GLY A 85 29.72 17.94 20.43
N TYR A 86 29.62 19.27 20.28
CA TYR A 86 29.76 19.90 18.98
C TYR A 86 31.26 20.01 18.61
N ALA A 87 31.57 19.71 17.37
CA ALA A 87 32.86 19.99 16.76
C ALA A 87 32.69 20.37 15.28
N LYS A 88 33.63 21.17 14.74
CA LYS A 88 33.68 21.45 13.31
C LYS A 88 33.96 20.15 12.54
N GLY A 89 33.28 19.96 11.42
CA GLY A 89 33.45 18.76 10.60
C GLY A 89 32.66 17.53 11.10
N CYS A 90 31.73 17.70 12.02
CA CYS A 90 30.86 16.63 12.51
C CYS A 90 29.36 16.92 12.29
N ILE A 91 28.55 15.89 12.43
CA ILE A 91 27.10 15.97 12.59
C ILE A 91 26.82 16.00 14.10
N ALA A 92 26.17 17.03 14.60
CA ALA A 92 25.79 17.17 15.99
C ALA A 92 24.29 16.97 16.17
N VAL A 93 23.90 16.03 17.03
CA VAL A 93 22.52 15.80 17.45
C VAL A 93 22.38 16.31 18.87
N THR A 94 21.54 17.33 19.08
CA THR A 94 21.50 18.06 20.34
C THR A 94 20.09 18.46 20.75
N ARG A 95 19.97 18.84 22.03
CA ARG A 95 18.74 19.39 22.59
C ARG A 95 18.98 20.83 23.06
N PRO A 96 17.95 21.69 23.07
CA PRO A 96 18.08 23.04 23.57
C PRO A 96 18.74 23.08 24.96
N GLY A 97 19.77 23.90 25.12
CA GLY A 97 20.53 24.04 26.37
C GLY A 97 21.57 22.95 26.64
N ALA A 98 21.62 21.87 25.86
CA ALA A 98 22.60 20.80 26.07
C ALA A 98 24.00 21.15 25.55
N ASP A 99 24.07 21.97 24.49
CA ASP A 99 25.33 22.44 23.89
C ASP A 99 25.21 23.92 23.52
N ARG A 100 25.83 24.79 24.34
CA ARG A 100 25.74 26.25 24.14
C ARG A 100 26.36 26.74 22.83
N ALA A 101 27.36 26.03 22.29
CA ALA A 101 27.96 26.39 21.03
C ALA A 101 27.02 26.09 19.86
N ALA A 102 26.39 24.95 19.87
CA ALA A 102 25.35 24.56 18.88
C ALA A 102 24.15 25.52 18.96
N ASP A 103 23.65 25.81 20.17
CA ASP A 103 22.52 26.74 20.37
C ASP A 103 22.83 28.14 19.78
N LYS A 104 24.04 28.67 20.06
CA LYS A 104 24.45 29.95 19.51
C LYS A 104 24.51 29.94 17.98
N ILE A 105 25.08 28.90 17.39
CA ILE A 105 25.19 28.75 15.92
C ILE A 105 23.81 28.72 15.27
N LEU A 106 22.88 27.95 15.83
CA LEU A 106 21.51 27.86 15.32
C LEU A 106 20.78 29.19 15.41
N ALA A 107 20.94 29.92 16.55
CA ALA A 107 20.37 31.24 16.74
C ALA A 107 20.97 32.29 15.78
N ASP A 108 22.30 32.29 15.57
CA ASP A 108 22.99 33.16 14.63
C ASP A 108 22.57 32.86 13.16
N ALA A 109 22.22 31.60 12.85
CA ALA A 109 21.67 31.21 11.55
C ALA A 109 20.18 31.59 11.35
N GLY A 110 19.54 32.16 12.39
CA GLY A 110 18.13 32.57 12.38
C GLY A 110 17.16 31.43 12.58
N LEU A 111 17.62 30.25 12.98
CA LEU A 111 16.78 29.07 13.23
C LEU A 111 16.20 29.11 14.64
N ARG A 112 14.89 28.89 14.74
CA ARG A 112 14.16 28.82 16.01
C ARG A 112 13.30 27.59 16.04
N LEU A 113 13.44 26.78 17.10
CA LEU A 113 12.66 25.61 17.33
C LEU A 113 11.25 25.96 17.84
N ASP A 114 10.21 25.39 17.24
CA ASP A 114 8.85 25.47 17.75
C ASP A 114 8.64 24.44 18.87
N THR A 115 8.74 24.88 20.12
CA THR A 115 8.58 23.99 21.29
C THR A 115 7.13 23.65 21.61
N THR A 116 6.16 24.19 20.87
CA THR A 116 4.73 23.86 21.04
C THR A 116 4.32 22.60 20.30
N ASN A 117 5.14 22.15 19.33
CA ASN A 117 4.90 20.93 18.57
C ASN A 117 5.95 19.87 18.92
N ALA A 118 5.51 18.73 19.41
CA ALA A 118 6.39 17.64 19.85
C ALA A 118 7.19 16.96 18.72
N GLU A 119 6.82 17.17 17.47
CA GLU A 119 7.50 16.59 16.32
C GLU A 119 8.36 17.61 15.54
N SER A 120 8.45 18.85 16.07
CA SER A 120 9.24 19.89 15.44
C SER A 120 10.74 19.66 15.59
N TYR A 121 11.51 20.08 14.61
CA TYR A 121 12.96 20.09 14.65
C TYR A 121 13.53 21.26 13.83
N ILE A 122 14.78 21.59 14.08
CA ILE A 122 15.58 22.46 13.24
C ILE A 122 16.83 21.71 12.78
N LEU A 123 17.24 21.99 11.52
CA LEU A 123 18.43 21.41 10.93
C LEU A 123 19.21 22.49 10.19
N LEU A 124 20.50 22.59 10.51
CA LEU A 124 21.47 23.41 9.81
C LEU A 124 22.52 22.51 9.18
N ALA A 125 22.75 22.64 7.90
CA ALA A 125 23.91 22.06 7.21
C ALA A 125 24.62 23.18 6.43
N ASP A 126 25.91 23.34 6.65
CA ASP A 126 26.78 24.26 5.93
C ASP A 126 28.17 23.63 5.70
N ALA A 127 29.08 24.26 4.99
CA ALA A 127 30.42 23.76 4.69
C ALA A 127 31.23 23.27 5.92
N ASN A 128 30.84 23.63 7.12
CA ASN A 128 31.61 23.35 8.33
C ASN A 128 30.96 22.35 9.26
N ARG A 129 29.62 22.10 9.12
CA ARG A 129 28.87 21.36 10.14
C ARG A 129 27.49 20.94 9.70
N VAL A 130 26.95 19.93 10.39
CA VAL A 130 25.53 19.63 10.41
C VAL A 130 25.06 19.63 11.86
N ILE A 131 23.96 20.32 12.16
CA ILE A 131 23.33 20.34 13.49
C ILE A 131 21.87 19.99 13.35
N VAL A 132 21.41 18.95 14.06
CA VAL A 132 19.99 18.60 14.21
C VAL A 132 19.59 18.84 15.66
N GLN A 133 18.56 19.63 15.88
CA GLN A 133 18.07 19.93 17.22
C GLN A 133 16.56 19.80 17.32
N SER A 134 16.11 19.16 18.41
CA SER A 134 14.72 19.16 18.86
C SER A 134 14.64 19.02 20.37
N HIS A 135 13.49 19.37 20.95
CA HIS A 135 13.22 19.22 22.38
C HIS A 135 12.64 17.86 22.76
N THR A 136 12.23 17.02 21.78
CA THR A 136 11.62 15.71 21.96
C THR A 136 12.38 14.60 21.24
N ASP A 137 12.10 13.36 21.62
CA ASP A 137 12.67 12.17 20.97
C ASP A 137 12.18 12.03 19.51
N ALA A 138 10.88 12.24 19.27
CA ALA A 138 10.28 12.19 17.95
C ALA A 138 10.86 13.27 17.01
N GLY A 139 11.01 14.51 17.49
CA GLY A 139 11.58 15.58 16.68
C GLY A 139 13.06 15.34 16.31
N ILE A 140 13.87 14.76 17.22
CA ILE A 140 15.24 14.31 16.91
C ILE A 140 15.19 13.23 15.82
N TYR A 141 14.34 12.21 15.99
CA TYR A 141 14.21 11.11 15.05
C TYR A 141 13.85 11.64 13.65
N TYR A 142 12.82 12.49 13.54
CA TYR A 142 12.37 13.05 12.25
C TYR A 142 13.38 14.01 11.61
N GLY A 143 14.11 14.76 12.41
CA GLY A 143 15.22 15.58 11.92
C GLY A 143 16.33 14.73 11.30
N LEU A 144 16.63 13.56 11.89
CA LEU A 144 17.60 12.61 11.35
C LEU A 144 17.08 11.92 10.07
N GLN A 145 15.76 11.66 9.95
CA GLN A 145 15.21 11.14 8.70
C GLN A 145 15.30 12.16 7.55
N THR A 146 15.16 13.45 7.84
CA THR A 146 15.43 14.49 6.84
C THR A 146 16.90 14.57 6.49
N LEU A 147 17.80 14.50 7.47
CA LEU A 147 19.24 14.42 7.25
C LEU A 147 19.61 13.20 6.37
N ARG A 148 19.00 12.03 6.61
CA ARG A 148 19.19 10.83 5.79
C ARG A 148 18.96 11.15 4.31
N GLN A 149 17.84 11.81 3.98
CA GLN A 149 17.50 12.13 2.60
C GLN A 149 18.38 13.23 1.98
N LEU A 150 18.93 14.14 2.81
CA LEU A 150 19.86 15.19 2.37
C LEU A 150 21.30 14.69 2.15
N SER A 151 21.63 13.48 2.60
CA SER A 151 22.95 12.88 2.52
C SER A 151 23.20 12.20 1.19
N PHE A 152 24.38 12.37 0.60
CA PHE A 152 24.75 11.81 -0.71
C PHE A 152 26.28 11.61 -0.83
N THR A 153 26.71 10.95 -1.89
CA THR A 153 28.12 10.85 -2.26
C THR A 153 28.43 11.89 -3.34
N GLY A 154 29.37 12.79 -3.07
CA GLY A 154 29.85 13.77 -4.03
C GLY A 154 30.61 13.13 -5.20
N ALA A 155 30.81 13.89 -6.27
CA ALA A 155 31.51 13.42 -7.46
C ALA A 155 32.93 12.93 -7.21
N ASP A 156 33.59 13.44 -6.15
CA ASP A 156 34.93 13.04 -5.68
C ASP A 156 34.90 11.85 -4.72
N GLY A 157 33.73 11.25 -4.48
CA GLY A 157 33.53 10.08 -3.60
C GLY A 157 33.45 10.40 -2.11
N LYS A 158 33.40 11.67 -1.73
CA LYS A 158 33.21 12.09 -0.32
C LYS A 158 31.75 11.97 0.09
N PHE A 159 31.55 11.75 1.39
CA PHE A 159 30.21 11.93 1.98
C PHE A 159 29.85 13.42 2.04
N CYS A 160 28.65 13.74 1.58
CA CYS A 160 28.13 15.09 1.54
C CYS A 160 26.74 15.15 2.16
N VAL A 161 26.39 16.34 2.69
CA VAL A 161 25.03 16.71 3.06
C VAL A 161 24.70 18.03 2.40
N LYS A 162 23.55 18.12 1.73
CA LYS A 162 23.08 19.37 1.10
C LYS A 162 23.03 20.50 2.09
N GLY A 163 23.62 21.65 1.73
CA GLY A 163 23.61 22.87 2.52
C GLY A 163 22.18 23.41 2.63
N VAL A 164 21.66 23.48 3.86
CA VAL A 164 20.27 23.92 4.10
C VAL A 164 20.12 24.53 5.50
N LYS A 165 19.07 25.36 5.62
CA LYS A 165 18.47 25.78 6.91
C LYS A 165 17.02 25.33 6.93
N ILE A 166 16.68 24.47 7.87
CA ILE A 166 15.32 23.90 8.01
C ILE A 166 14.77 24.23 9.39
N SER A 167 13.49 24.68 9.40
CA SER A 167 12.63 24.71 10.59
C SER A 167 11.34 24.03 10.23
N ASP A 168 11.07 22.87 10.82
CA ASP A 168 10.05 21.93 10.34
C ASP A 168 9.13 21.42 11.43
N LYS A 169 7.89 21.15 11.06
CA LYS A 169 6.85 20.53 11.87
C LYS A 169 5.71 20.04 10.97
N PRO A 170 4.93 19.01 11.39
CA PRO A 170 3.80 18.54 10.61
C PRO A 170 2.62 19.50 10.58
N ALA A 171 1.86 19.50 9.47
CA ALA A 171 0.58 20.20 9.35
C ALA A 171 -0.55 19.45 10.07
N LEU A 172 -0.59 18.11 9.93
CA LEU A 172 -1.56 17.27 10.62
C LEU A 172 -0.88 16.52 11.78
N ARG A 173 -1.58 16.47 12.93
CA ARG A 173 -1.08 15.79 14.13
C ARG A 173 -0.94 14.30 13.93
N TYR A 174 -1.96 13.66 13.33
CA TYR A 174 -2.00 12.22 13.07
C TYR A 174 -1.79 11.97 11.58
N ARG A 175 -0.85 11.10 11.27
CA ARG A 175 -0.47 10.69 9.91
C ARG A 175 -0.30 9.20 9.93
N TRP A 176 -1.44 8.53 9.87
CA TRP A 176 -1.55 7.10 10.06
C TRP A 176 -1.76 6.37 8.74
N ILE A 177 -1.42 5.10 8.73
CA ILE A 177 -1.92 4.16 7.73
C ILE A 177 -2.87 3.16 8.39
N GLN A 178 -3.75 2.60 7.60
CA GLN A 178 -4.49 1.40 7.95
C GLN A 178 -4.03 0.27 7.05
N ASP A 179 -3.84 -0.92 7.62
CA ASP A 179 -3.47 -2.14 6.92
C ASP A 179 -4.51 -3.23 7.18
N ASP A 180 -5.00 -3.88 6.13
CA ASP A 180 -6.06 -4.87 6.18
C ASP A 180 -5.49 -6.27 6.42
N TRP A 181 -5.62 -6.76 7.66
CA TRP A 181 -5.15 -8.08 8.04
C TRP A 181 -6.25 -9.15 8.02
N SER A 182 -7.48 -8.80 7.62
CA SER A 182 -8.63 -9.72 7.78
C SER A 182 -9.06 -10.40 6.51
N ARG A 183 -8.78 -9.82 5.36
CA ARG A 183 -9.35 -10.32 4.10
C ARG A 183 -8.46 -11.31 3.34
N GLY A 184 -7.31 -11.71 3.92
CA GLY A 184 -6.43 -12.73 3.34
C GLY A 184 -5.01 -12.64 3.82
N PRO A 185 -4.19 -11.69 3.35
CA PRO A 185 -2.82 -11.53 3.82
C PRO A 185 -2.79 -11.14 5.29
N ILE A 186 -2.00 -11.87 6.07
CA ILE A 186 -1.63 -11.47 7.42
C ILE A 186 -0.11 -11.38 7.44
N PRO A 187 0.47 -10.19 7.63
CA PRO A 187 1.90 -10.04 7.53
C PRO A 187 2.64 -10.90 8.57
N ASN A 188 3.81 -11.37 8.20
CA ASN A 188 4.71 -12.00 9.17
C ASN A 188 5.38 -10.92 10.04
N MET A 189 5.85 -11.29 11.23
CA MET A 189 6.35 -10.34 12.23
C MET A 189 7.55 -9.52 11.76
N GLU A 190 8.42 -10.10 10.92
CA GLU A 190 9.59 -9.37 10.39
C GLU A 190 9.16 -8.32 9.37
N PHE A 191 8.16 -8.63 8.54
CA PHE A 191 7.63 -7.67 7.59
C PHE A 191 6.88 -6.52 8.29
N VAL A 192 6.08 -6.79 9.34
CA VAL A 192 5.45 -5.73 10.16
C VAL A 192 6.52 -4.79 10.74
N LYS A 193 7.61 -5.33 11.26
CA LYS A 193 8.71 -4.50 11.77
C LYS A 193 9.37 -3.68 10.66
N GLN A 194 9.51 -4.25 9.46
CA GLN A 194 10.00 -3.51 8.29
C GLN A 194 9.03 -2.39 7.91
N GLN A 195 7.71 -2.66 7.84
CA GLN A 195 6.70 -1.64 7.60
C GLN A 195 6.81 -0.49 8.62
N ILE A 196 6.85 -0.80 9.93
CA ILE A 196 6.97 0.22 10.99
C ILE A 196 8.22 1.08 10.81
N ARG A 197 9.39 0.48 10.52
CA ARG A 197 10.62 1.25 10.25
C ARG A 197 10.44 2.17 9.06
N THR A 198 9.99 1.63 7.93
CA THR A 198 9.81 2.41 6.70
C THR A 198 8.78 3.53 6.88
N LEU A 199 7.67 3.29 7.56
CA LEU A 199 6.68 4.32 7.88
C LEU A 199 7.31 5.47 8.69
N SER A 200 8.09 5.13 9.71
CA SER A 200 8.75 6.12 10.57
C SER A 200 9.77 6.98 9.82
N GLU A 201 10.49 6.41 8.85
CA GLU A 201 11.43 7.12 7.98
C GLU A 201 10.79 8.25 7.18
N TYR A 202 9.48 8.11 6.88
CA TYR A 202 8.68 9.12 6.19
C TYR A 202 7.72 9.87 7.13
N LYS A 203 8.00 9.84 8.44
CA LYS A 203 7.29 10.62 9.47
C LYS A 203 5.81 10.25 9.61
N ILE A 204 5.43 9.03 9.23
CA ILE A 204 4.14 8.44 9.55
C ILE A 204 4.21 7.98 11.00
N ASN A 205 3.22 8.39 11.82
CA ASN A 205 3.26 8.21 13.26
C ASN A 205 2.17 7.28 13.82
N GLY A 206 1.49 6.52 12.96
CA GLY A 206 0.52 5.53 13.39
C GLY A 206 0.28 4.44 12.36
N TYR A 207 0.03 3.24 12.87
CA TYR A 207 -0.27 2.03 12.11
C TYR A 207 -1.52 1.40 12.69
N CYS A 208 -2.64 1.48 11.97
CA CYS A 208 -3.95 0.95 12.36
C CYS A 208 -4.12 -0.44 11.75
N ILE A 209 -4.34 -1.44 12.60
CA ILE A 209 -4.53 -2.83 12.18
C ILE A 209 -6.03 -3.08 12.04
N TYR A 210 -6.51 -3.24 10.80
CA TYR A 210 -7.90 -3.63 10.55
C TYR A 210 -8.12 -5.10 10.88
N ALA A 211 -9.09 -5.37 11.75
CA ALA A 211 -9.40 -6.71 12.20
C ALA A 211 -10.90 -7.00 12.27
N GLU A 212 -11.27 -8.18 11.80
CA GLU A 212 -12.61 -8.75 11.93
C GLU A 212 -12.60 -9.95 12.91
N ASN A 213 -11.63 -10.87 12.78
CA ASN A 213 -11.53 -12.10 13.60
C ASN A 213 -10.08 -12.62 13.78
N ILE A 214 -9.08 -11.78 13.51
CA ILE A 214 -7.68 -12.22 13.51
C ILE A 214 -7.04 -12.25 14.88
N PHE A 215 -7.50 -11.43 15.83
CA PHE A 215 -6.96 -11.45 17.19
C PHE A 215 -7.42 -12.69 17.94
N GLN A 216 -6.47 -13.32 18.64
CA GLN A 216 -6.77 -14.51 19.44
C GLN A 216 -7.80 -14.20 20.53
N SER A 217 -8.88 -14.97 20.57
CA SER A 217 -9.83 -15.02 21.68
C SER A 217 -9.79 -16.40 22.35
N GLU A 218 -9.63 -16.40 23.66
CA GLU A 218 -9.75 -17.62 24.48
C GLU A 218 -11.21 -17.91 24.82
N LYS A 219 -12.01 -16.85 24.95
CA LYS A 219 -13.42 -16.95 25.33
C LYS A 219 -14.30 -17.40 24.16
N TYR A 220 -13.91 -17.04 22.94
CA TYR A 220 -14.63 -17.36 21.70
C TYR A 220 -13.70 -18.01 20.66
N PRO A 221 -13.12 -19.18 20.97
CA PRO A 221 -12.10 -19.79 20.10
C PRO A 221 -12.64 -20.19 18.72
N GLU A 222 -13.96 -20.35 18.58
CA GLU A 222 -14.63 -20.71 17.31
C GLU A 222 -14.54 -19.63 16.24
N ILE A 223 -14.39 -18.34 16.65
CA ILE A 223 -14.26 -17.24 15.67
C ILE A 223 -12.82 -17.01 15.21
N ASN A 224 -11.85 -17.59 15.90
CA ASN A 224 -10.44 -17.41 15.58
C ASN A 224 -10.11 -17.84 14.13
N ALA A 225 -9.40 -17.03 13.39
CA ALA A 225 -8.89 -17.38 12.07
C ALA A 225 -7.95 -18.59 12.16
N ARG A 226 -8.35 -19.73 11.61
CA ARG A 226 -7.62 -21.00 11.77
C ARG A 226 -6.24 -20.92 11.10
N GLY A 227 -5.18 -21.09 11.89
CA GLY A 227 -3.80 -21.05 11.42
C GLY A 227 -3.22 -19.63 11.21
N ALA A 228 -3.96 -18.59 11.63
CA ALA A 228 -3.58 -17.21 11.36
C ALA A 228 -3.83 -16.21 12.49
N VAL A 229 -4.23 -16.69 13.67
CA VAL A 229 -4.46 -15.79 14.81
C VAL A 229 -3.21 -14.98 15.17
N VAL A 230 -3.44 -13.72 15.48
CA VAL A 230 -2.44 -12.81 16.03
C VAL A 230 -2.53 -12.90 17.55
N THR A 231 -1.47 -13.37 18.17
CA THR A 231 -1.43 -13.63 19.62
C THR A 231 -1.22 -12.34 20.42
N PRO A 232 -1.63 -12.30 21.70
CA PRO A 232 -1.31 -11.20 22.60
C PRO A 232 0.19 -10.90 22.71
N ALA A 233 1.05 -11.90 22.60
CA ALA A 233 2.50 -11.73 22.63
C ALA A 233 3.00 -10.99 21.38
N GLU A 234 2.52 -11.36 20.21
CA GLU A 234 2.85 -10.70 18.94
C GLU A 234 2.36 -9.24 18.93
N VAL A 235 1.14 -8.97 19.41
CA VAL A 235 0.63 -7.59 19.51
C VAL A 235 1.54 -6.76 20.41
N LYS A 236 1.90 -7.24 21.60
CA LYS A 236 2.82 -6.52 22.51
C LYS A 236 4.19 -6.28 21.87
N GLU A 237 4.71 -7.26 21.12
CA GLU A 237 6.00 -7.13 20.44
C GLU A 237 5.97 -5.99 19.40
N ILE A 238 4.93 -5.90 18.55
CA ILE A 238 4.81 -4.81 17.57
C ILE A 238 4.52 -3.45 18.23
N VAL A 239 3.75 -3.40 19.32
CA VAL A 239 3.51 -2.18 20.10
C VAL A 239 4.82 -1.63 20.67
N GLU A 240 5.62 -2.46 21.32
CA GLU A 240 6.91 -2.07 21.86
C GLU A 240 7.90 -1.69 20.72
N TYR A 241 7.81 -2.35 19.58
CA TYR A 241 8.64 -2.02 18.43
C TYR A 241 8.24 -0.67 17.84
N GLY A 242 6.94 -0.44 17.60
CA GLY A 242 6.41 0.82 17.09
C GLY A 242 6.77 2.02 17.96
N LYS A 243 6.71 1.86 19.26
CA LYS A 243 7.07 2.88 20.25
C LYS A 243 8.52 3.39 20.08
N LYS A 244 9.47 2.51 19.77
CA LYS A 244 10.87 2.88 19.51
C LYS A 244 11.03 3.73 18.26
N TYR A 245 10.17 3.51 17.26
CA TYR A 245 10.18 4.19 15.97
C TYR A 245 9.16 5.34 15.88
N HIS A 246 8.53 5.72 16.99
CA HIS A 246 7.51 6.77 17.06
C HIS A 246 6.29 6.50 16.19
N VAL A 247 5.94 5.23 16.01
CA VAL A 247 4.74 4.75 15.33
C VAL A 247 3.80 4.12 16.36
N GLU A 248 2.66 4.77 16.60
CA GLU A 248 1.61 4.24 17.48
C GLU A 248 0.89 3.08 16.78
N ILE A 249 0.69 1.97 17.48
CA ILE A 249 -0.06 0.82 16.96
C ILE A 249 -1.50 0.92 17.46
N ILE A 250 -2.43 1.14 16.52
CA ILE A 250 -3.83 1.40 16.82
C ILE A 250 -4.66 0.15 16.50
N PRO A 251 -5.44 -0.38 17.45
CA PRO A 251 -6.36 -1.47 17.17
C PRO A 251 -7.56 -0.96 16.38
N GLN A 252 -7.97 -1.71 15.37
CA GLN A 252 -9.31 -1.65 14.82
C GLN A 252 -9.96 -3.01 14.98
N GLN A 253 -11.18 -3.03 15.49
CA GLN A 253 -12.01 -4.21 15.59
C GLN A 253 -13.43 -3.82 15.22
N GLU A 254 -13.99 -4.46 14.22
CA GLU A 254 -15.36 -4.23 13.80
C GLU A 254 -16.35 -4.54 14.92
N CYS A 255 -17.32 -3.65 15.11
CA CYS A 255 -18.29 -3.71 16.20
C CYS A 255 -19.77 -3.63 15.75
N LEU A 256 -20.04 -3.53 14.45
CA LEU A 256 -21.40 -3.50 13.89
C LEU A 256 -21.48 -4.20 12.54
N GLY A 257 -20.98 -3.58 11.45
CA GLY A 257 -20.84 -4.19 10.14
C GLY A 257 -19.63 -5.14 10.08
N HIS A 258 -19.41 -5.79 8.93
CA HIS A 258 -18.25 -6.65 8.67
C HIS A 258 -17.97 -7.75 9.69
N MET A 259 -19.02 -8.25 10.37
CA MET A 259 -18.93 -9.31 11.39
C MET A 259 -19.21 -10.70 10.84
N HIS A 260 -19.14 -10.91 9.53
CA HIS A 260 -19.53 -12.18 8.90
C HIS A 260 -18.69 -13.38 9.38
N TYR A 261 -17.41 -13.21 9.67
CA TYR A 261 -16.57 -14.28 10.21
C TYR A 261 -17.01 -14.75 11.59
N THR A 262 -17.52 -13.84 12.42
CA THR A 262 -18.15 -14.17 13.72
C THR A 262 -19.54 -14.75 13.51
N LEU A 263 -20.37 -14.08 12.69
CA LEU A 263 -21.79 -14.39 12.57
C LEU A 263 -22.11 -15.62 11.71
N ARG A 264 -21.15 -16.16 10.98
CA ARG A 264 -21.30 -17.45 10.30
C ARG A 264 -21.36 -18.64 11.27
N GLU A 265 -20.84 -18.46 12.49
CA GLU A 265 -20.88 -19.49 13.52
C GLU A 265 -22.28 -19.51 14.17
N PRO A 266 -22.99 -20.67 14.19
CA PRO A 266 -24.37 -20.75 14.66
C PRO A 266 -24.59 -20.28 16.11
N THR A 267 -23.56 -20.33 16.94
CA THR A 267 -23.57 -19.86 18.34
C THR A 267 -23.80 -18.36 18.46
N PHE A 268 -23.63 -17.59 17.39
CA PHE A 268 -23.82 -16.13 17.35
C PHE A 268 -25.09 -15.70 16.58
N ASN A 269 -25.95 -16.63 16.15
CA ASN A 269 -27.19 -16.31 15.43
C ASN A 269 -28.13 -15.37 16.23
N ASP A 270 -28.04 -15.39 17.55
CA ASP A 270 -28.87 -14.54 18.41
C ASP A 270 -28.39 -13.10 18.50
N ILE A 271 -27.12 -12.82 18.19
CA ILE A 271 -26.57 -11.46 18.10
C ILE A 271 -26.51 -10.93 16.66
N ALA A 272 -26.72 -11.75 15.66
CA ALA A 272 -26.80 -11.32 14.28
C ALA A 272 -28.11 -10.57 14.01
N GLU A 273 -28.06 -9.51 13.23
CA GLU A 273 -29.26 -8.83 12.72
C GLU A 273 -30.11 -9.78 11.90
N ARG A 274 -29.48 -10.54 11.01
CA ARG A 274 -30.06 -11.63 10.22
C ARG A 274 -29.15 -12.86 10.30
N VAL A 275 -29.77 -14.03 10.36
CA VAL A 275 -29.01 -15.29 10.29
C VAL A 275 -28.20 -15.37 9.00
N GLY A 276 -26.91 -15.62 9.10
CA GLY A 276 -25.99 -15.65 7.98
C GLY A 276 -25.65 -14.28 7.38
N GLY A 277 -26.01 -13.21 8.09
CA GLY A 277 -25.65 -11.84 7.75
C GLY A 277 -24.28 -11.42 8.29
N GLN A 278 -23.97 -10.12 8.11
CA GLN A 278 -22.70 -9.54 8.53
C GLN A 278 -22.83 -8.42 9.58
N VAL A 279 -24.03 -8.14 10.06
CA VAL A 279 -24.30 -7.02 10.97
C VAL A 279 -24.74 -7.52 12.33
N LEU A 280 -24.10 -7.01 13.39
CA LEU A 280 -24.54 -7.26 14.78
C LEU A 280 -25.88 -6.53 15.04
N SER A 281 -26.74 -7.15 15.84
CA SER A 281 -28.01 -6.55 16.20
C SER A 281 -27.93 -5.67 17.46
N PRO A 282 -28.23 -4.36 17.35
CA PRO A 282 -28.33 -3.50 18.54
C PRO A 282 -29.51 -3.84 19.47
N ALA A 283 -30.43 -4.68 19.01
CA ALA A 283 -31.64 -5.04 19.75
C ALA A 283 -31.40 -6.09 20.85
N THR A 284 -30.22 -6.69 20.93
CA THR A 284 -29.92 -7.74 21.90
C THR A 284 -28.79 -7.37 22.87
N GLU A 285 -29.01 -7.59 24.17
CA GLU A 285 -28.00 -7.32 25.22
C GLU A 285 -26.75 -8.18 25.04
N ARG A 286 -26.90 -9.38 24.50
CA ARG A 286 -25.78 -10.29 24.28
C ARG A 286 -24.78 -9.73 23.27
N THR A 287 -25.19 -8.89 22.32
CA THR A 287 -24.27 -8.17 21.44
C THR A 287 -23.24 -7.38 22.25
N TYR A 288 -23.70 -6.63 23.23
CA TYR A 288 -22.79 -5.81 24.05
C TYR A 288 -21.98 -6.62 25.04
N THR A 289 -22.51 -7.73 25.52
CA THR A 289 -21.73 -8.70 26.34
C THR A 289 -20.61 -9.29 25.49
N PHE A 290 -20.90 -9.76 24.29
CA PHE A 290 -19.92 -10.30 23.36
C PHE A 290 -18.83 -9.26 23.03
N LEU A 291 -19.23 -8.04 22.64
CA LEU A 291 -18.27 -6.97 22.31
C LEU A 291 -17.38 -6.62 23.50
N ASN A 292 -17.96 -6.51 24.71
CA ASN A 292 -17.16 -6.23 25.91
C ASN A 292 -16.14 -7.32 26.20
N ASP A 293 -16.55 -8.56 26.10
CA ASP A 293 -15.69 -9.71 26.36
C ASP A 293 -14.56 -9.80 25.32
N TYR A 294 -14.90 -9.69 24.04
CA TYR A 294 -13.94 -9.80 22.94
C TYR A 294 -12.93 -8.65 22.95
N LEU A 295 -13.42 -7.41 23.04
CA LEU A 295 -12.55 -6.23 23.18
C LEU A 295 -11.72 -6.27 24.47
N GLY A 296 -12.26 -6.85 25.55
CA GLY A 296 -11.56 -7.03 26.82
C GLY A 296 -10.36 -7.98 26.74
N GLU A 297 -10.33 -8.91 25.78
CA GLU A 297 -9.16 -9.76 25.50
C GLU A 297 -8.14 -9.07 24.60
N ILE A 298 -8.60 -8.23 23.63
CA ILE A 298 -7.76 -7.59 22.63
C ILE A 298 -7.06 -6.34 23.18
N LEU A 299 -7.83 -5.38 23.68
CA LEU A 299 -7.37 -4.02 23.97
C LEU A 299 -6.28 -3.89 25.04
N PRO A 300 -6.19 -4.76 26.07
CA PRO A 300 -5.10 -4.71 27.04
C PRO A 300 -3.70 -4.96 26.44
N ASN A 301 -3.62 -5.43 25.21
CA ASN A 301 -2.36 -5.66 24.52
C ASN A 301 -1.86 -4.42 23.73
N PHE A 302 -2.69 -3.37 23.64
CA PHE A 302 -2.40 -2.12 22.96
C PHE A 302 -2.25 -0.97 23.96
N GLU A 303 -1.26 -0.08 23.72
CA GLU A 303 -1.07 1.12 24.53
C GLU A 303 -1.85 2.35 24.00
N SER A 304 -2.37 2.29 22.76
CA SER A 304 -3.09 3.40 22.13
C SER A 304 -4.29 3.88 22.94
N GLU A 305 -4.45 5.20 23.03
CA GLU A 305 -5.70 5.81 23.53
C GLU A 305 -6.84 5.71 22.51
N PHE A 306 -6.55 5.37 21.26
CA PHE A 306 -7.52 5.23 20.19
C PHE A 306 -7.89 3.77 19.97
N VAL A 307 -9.14 3.56 19.60
CA VAL A 307 -9.68 2.29 19.09
C VAL A 307 -10.58 2.62 17.91
N ASN A 308 -10.34 2.04 16.75
CA ASN A 308 -11.31 2.10 15.66
C ASN A 308 -12.32 0.96 15.84
N VAL A 309 -13.59 1.31 16.07
CA VAL A 309 -14.68 0.36 16.26
C VAL A 309 -15.43 0.03 14.97
N GLY A 310 -14.96 0.54 13.82
CA GLY A 310 -15.55 0.29 12.50
C GLY A 310 -16.96 0.86 12.38
N CYS A 311 -17.95 -0.01 12.35
CA CYS A 311 -19.39 0.27 12.29
C CYS A 311 -19.90 0.79 10.93
N ASP A 312 -19.13 0.64 9.85
CA ASP A 312 -19.51 0.96 8.49
C ASP A 312 -20.39 -0.12 7.85
N GLU A 313 -20.97 0.25 6.72
CA GLU A 313 -21.72 -0.63 5.82
C GLU A 313 -22.75 -1.53 6.51
N ALA A 314 -23.35 -1.04 7.58
CA ALA A 314 -24.36 -1.78 8.35
C ALA A 314 -25.70 -1.88 7.60
N PHE A 315 -25.69 -2.34 6.33
CA PHE A 315 -26.83 -2.35 5.41
C PHE A 315 -28.03 -3.22 5.88
N GLU A 316 -27.80 -4.14 6.82
CA GLU A 316 -28.85 -4.99 7.39
C GLU A 316 -29.59 -4.33 8.56
N LEU A 317 -29.07 -3.23 9.08
CA LEU A 317 -29.66 -2.53 10.22
C LEU A 317 -31.13 -2.14 9.94
N GLY A 318 -32.03 -2.53 10.79
CA GLY A 318 -33.47 -2.37 10.61
C GLY A 318 -34.16 -3.38 9.70
N ARG A 319 -33.41 -4.38 9.20
CA ARG A 319 -33.97 -5.42 8.32
C ARG A 319 -34.16 -6.79 9.00
N GLY A 320 -33.83 -6.88 10.26
CA GLY A 320 -33.94 -8.09 11.08
C GLY A 320 -34.43 -7.80 12.49
N LYS A 321 -33.64 -8.15 13.50
CA LYS A 321 -34.03 -8.00 14.92
C LYS A 321 -34.21 -6.55 15.37
N SER A 322 -33.42 -5.62 14.83
CA SER A 322 -33.55 -4.19 15.13
C SER A 322 -34.68 -3.48 14.38
N LYS A 323 -35.43 -4.19 13.53
CA LYS A 323 -36.53 -3.60 12.78
C LYS A 323 -37.54 -2.84 13.66
N PRO A 324 -38.01 -3.36 14.81
CA PRO A 324 -38.93 -2.61 15.68
C PRO A 324 -38.35 -1.29 16.22
N MET A 325 -37.02 -1.24 16.43
CA MET A 325 -36.33 -0.02 16.85
C MET A 325 -36.33 1.01 15.74
N VAL A 326 -35.98 0.60 14.51
CA VAL A 326 -35.95 1.47 13.35
C VAL A 326 -37.36 1.96 12.97
N ASP A 327 -38.40 1.09 13.04
CA ASP A 327 -39.78 1.43 12.78
C ASP A 327 -40.32 2.49 13.76
N SER A 328 -39.78 2.54 15.00
CA SER A 328 -40.17 3.53 16.02
C SER A 328 -39.30 4.80 16.04
N SER A 329 -38.20 4.84 15.27
CA SER A 329 -37.30 5.98 15.17
C SER A 329 -36.73 6.10 13.74
N SER A 330 -35.42 5.87 13.57
CA SER A 330 -34.77 5.82 12.26
C SER A 330 -33.55 4.90 12.32
N VAL A 331 -32.97 4.57 11.15
CA VAL A 331 -31.69 3.87 11.07
C VAL A 331 -30.58 4.68 11.74
N ASP A 332 -30.59 6.00 11.54
CA ASP A 332 -29.58 6.90 12.11
C ASP A 332 -29.67 6.95 13.65
N ASP A 333 -30.88 6.99 14.21
CA ASP A 333 -31.09 6.94 15.66
C ASP A 333 -30.62 5.61 16.28
N VAL A 334 -30.89 4.49 15.60
CA VAL A 334 -30.44 3.17 16.03
C VAL A 334 -28.93 3.03 15.95
N PHE A 335 -28.29 3.61 14.92
CA PHE A 335 -26.83 3.69 14.85
C PHE A 335 -26.25 4.51 16.02
N VAL A 336 -26.79 5.70 16.28
CA VAL A 336 -26.36 6.56 17.40
C VAL A 336 -26.55 5.82 18.73
N TYR A 337 -27.70 5.13 18.93
CA TYR A 337 -27.94 4.30 20.10
C TYR A 337 -26.88 3.21 20.25
N HIS A 338 -26.54 2.51 19.15
CA HIS A 338 -25.48 1.49 19.17
C HIS A 338 -24.14 2.07 19.60
N MET A 339 -23.73 3.19 19.01
CA MET A 339 -22.49 3.89 19.37
C MET A 339 -22.46 4.32 20.86
N GLN A 340 -23.59 4.77 21.40
CA GLN A 340 -23.71 5.09 22.84
C GLN A 340 -23.52 3.85 23.71
N ARG A 341 -24.01 2.70 23.29
CA ARG A 341 -23.87 1.43 24.00
C ARG A 341 -22.43 0.92 23.95
N VAL A 342 -21.81 0.95 22.77
CA VAL A 342 -20.39 0.57 22.55
C VAL A 342 -19.50 1.44 23.41
N ALA A 343 -19.66 2.75 23.41
CA ALA A 343 -18.84 3.68 24.21
C ALA A 343 -18.93 3.46 25.73
N LYS A 344 -19.97 2.80 26.22
CA LYS A 344 -20.16 2.48 27.65
C LYS A 344 -19.57 1.11 28.05
N LEU A 345 -19.03 0.37 27.10
CA LEU A 345 -18.40 -0.92 27.42
C LEU A 345 -17.18 -0.71 28.33
N PRO A 346 -17.06 -1.46 29.42
CA PRO A 346 -15.88 -1.40 30.29
C PRO A 346 -14.54 -1.53 29.56
N ALA A 347 -14.48 -2.35 28.53
CA ALA A 347 -13.29 -2.55 27.70
C ALA A 347 -12.85 -1.27 26.95
N LEU A 348 -13.76 -0.34 26.69
CA LEU A 348 -13.52 0.93 25.96
C LEU A 348 -13.44 2.14 26.88
N LYS A 349 -13.40 1.91 28.20
CA LYS A 349 -13.24 2.99 29.17
C LYS A 349 -11.99 3.81 28.87
N ASP A 350 -12.15 5.12 28.87
CA ASP A 350 -11.09 6.12 28.64
C ASP A 350 -10.46 6.08 27.22
N LYS A 351 -11.01 5.32 26.28
CA LYS A 351 -10.59 5.29 24.87
C LYS A 351 -11.27 6.37 24.04
N LYS A 352 -10.60 6.82 23.00
CA LYS A 352 -11.14 7.63 21.90
C LYS A 352 -11.61 6.69 20.81
N LEU A 353 -12.86 6.82 20.39
CA LEU A 353 -13.48 5.88 19.46
C LEU A 353 -13.48 6.46 18.05
N LEU A 354 -12.72 5.87 17.15
CA LEU A 354 -12.89 6.13 15.73
C LEU A 354 -14.01 5.23 15.20
N PHE A 355 -14.79 5.75 14.26
CA PHE A 355 -15.80 4.99 13.53
C PHE A 355 -15.89 5.49 12.09
N TRP A 356 -16.21 4.63 11.15
CA TRP A 356 -16.34 5.01 9.75
C TRP A 356 -17.56 5.92 9.54
N GLY A 357 -17.34 7.03 8.83
CA GLY A 357 -18.26 8.16 8.76
C GLY A 357 -19.36 8.08 7.69
N ASP A 358 -19.54 6.94 7.02
CA ASP A 358 -20.54 6.74 5.95
C ASP A 358 -21.97 7.00 6.40
N ILE A 359 -22.27 6.85 7.68
CA ILE A 359 -23.58 7.24 8.25
C ILE A 359 -23.94 8.71 7.97
N ALA A 360 -22.93 9.58 7.84
CA ALA A 360 -23.13 11.01 7.57
C ALA A 360 -23.10 11.36 6.07
N GLU A 361 -22.75 10.42 5.20
CA GLU A 361 -22.60 10.65 3.77
C GLU A 361 -23.90 11.11 3.13
N ASN A 362 -23.84 12.22 2.39
CA ASN A 362 -25.00 12.78 1.67
C ASN A 362 -26.26 13.03 2.54
N LYS A 363 -26.11 13.21 3.86
CA LYS A 363 -27.19 13.45 4.80
C LYS A 363 -27.07 14.82 5.48
N PRO A 364 -27.35 15.93 4.76
CA PRO A 364 -27.11 17.28 5.28
C PRO A 364 -27.91 17.63 6.55
N ASN A 365 -28.97 16.90 6.85
CA ASN A 365 -29.84 17.16 8.01
C ASN A 365 -29.71 16.10 9.12
N ILE A 366 -28.76 15.18 9.02
CA ILE A 366 -28.57 14.14 10.04
C ILE A 366 -28.31 14.75 11.43
N ASP A 367 -28.96 14.20 12.46
CA ASP A 367 -28.67 14.53 13.86
C ASP A 367 -27.71 13.50 14.47
N LEU A 368 -26.49 13.94 14.69
CA LEU A 368 -25.43 13.16 15.34
C LEU A 368 -25.11 13.69 16.76
N SER A 369 -25.92 14.60 17.30
CA SER A 369 -25.69 15.22 18.60
C SER A 369 -25.68 14.20 19.76
N GLY A 370 -26.31 13.03 19.55
CA GLY A 370 -26.31 11.91 20.46
C GLY A 370 -25.05 11.04 20.44
N LEU A 371 -24.13 11.23 19.51
CA LEU A 371 -22.87 10.46 19.50
C LEU A 371 -22.07 10.67 20.78
N PRO A 372 -21.30 9.66 21.22
CA PRO A 372 -20.38 9.81 22.34
C PRO A 372 -19.39 10.95 22.13
N LYS A 373 -19.09 11.73 23.18
CA LYS A 373 -18.20 12.90 23.08
C LYS A 373 -16.75 12.54 22.71
N ASN A 374 -16.34 11.30 22.91
CA ASN A 374 -15.05 10.75 22.55
C ASN A 374 -15.05 10.08 21.16
N ALA A 375 -16.14 10.17 20.39
CA ALA A 375 -16.23 9.63 19.05
C ALA A 375 -15.61 10.58 18.03
N ILE A 376 -14.89 10.01 17.07
CA ILE A 376 -14.21 10.68 15.96
C ILE A 376 -14.65 10.00 14.67
N ALA A 377 -15.26 10.76 13.77
CA ALA A 377 -15.68 10.22 12.47
C ALA A 377 -14.51 10.11 11.52
N VAL A 378 -14.34 8.95 10.92
CA VAL A 378 -13.34 8.66 9.88
C VAL A 378 -14.03 8.81 8.52
N VAL A 379 -13.78 9.94 7.87
CA VAL A 379 -14.37 10.28 6.55
C VAL A 379 -13.56 9.58 5.47
N TRP A 380 -14.19 8.66 4.75
CA TRP A 380 -13.53 7.85 3.73
C TRP A 380 -14.17 7.98 2.36
N ASP A 381 -13.36 8.01 1.34
CA ASP A 381 -13.72 7.82 -0.07
C ASP A 381 -12.44 7.44 -0.85
N TYR A 382 -12.52 6.52 -1.78
CA TYR A 382 -11.38 6.01 -2.54
C TYR A 382 -11.44 6.43 -4.02
N LEU A 383 -12.52 7.10 -4.43
CA LEU A 383 -12.67 7.59 -5.78
C LEU A 383 -12.04 8.98 -5.92
N SER A 384 -11.40 9.23 -7.05
CA SER A 384 -10.92 10.57 -7.43
C SER A 384 -12.10 11.51 -7.66
N ARG A 385 -12.26 12.52 -6.79
CA ARG A 385 -13.32 13.54 -6.89
C ARG A 385 -12.74 14.95 -6.85
N PRO A 386 -13.42 15.94 -7.45
CA PRO A 386 -13.00 17.34 -7.33
C PRO A 386 -13.01 17.88 -5.90
N ASN A 387 -13.94 17.43 -5.06
CA ASN A 387 -14.03 17.71 -3.63
C ASN A 387 -14.87 16.66 -2.90
N TYR A 388 -14.80 16.70 -1.57
CA TYR A 388 -15.53 15.81 -0.65
C TYR A 388 -16.39 16.59 0.33
N ASP A 389 -16.81 17.80 -0.04
CA ASP A 389 -17.61 18.71 0.81
C ASP A 389 -18.93 18.10 1.31
N TYR A 390 -19.44 17.08 0.64
CA TYR A 390 -20.69 16.40 1.01
C TYR A 390 -20.64 15.63 2.35
N TYR A 391 -19.43 15.41 2.91
CA TYR A 391 -19.28 14.79 4.23
C TYR A 391 -19.22 15.80 5.38
N PHE A 392 -18.47 16.89 5.22
CA PHE A 392 -17.98 17.68 6.35
C PHE A 392 -19.00 18.61 7.01
N PRO A 393 -19.88 19.33 6.29
CA PRO A 393 -20.77 20.32 6.90
C PRO A 393 -21.65 19.75 8.02
N GLN A 394 -22.17 18.53 7.84
CA GLN A 394 -23.00 17.87 8.84
C GLN A 394 -22.20 17.42 10.07
N LEU A 395 -20.96 16.92 9.88
CA LEU A 395 -20.08 16.56 10.99
C LEU A 395 -19.66 17.79 11.80
N VAL A 396 -19.27 18.88 11.12
CA VAL A 396 -18.94 20.16 11.76
C VAL A 396 -20.12 20.72 12.56
N ARG A 397 -21.34 20.75 11.98
CA ARG A 397 -22.55 21.21 12.65
C ARG A 397 -22.83 20.40 13.93
N ASN A 398 -22.65 19.11 13.88
CA ASN A 398 -22.81 18.21 15.02
C ASN A 398 -21.59 18.19 15.97
N LYS A 399 -20.56 18.97 15.69
CA LYS A 399 -19.30 19.05 16.48
C LYS A 399 -18.60 17.71 16.63
N VAL A 400 -18.69 16.85 15.62
CA VAL A 400 -18.00 15.57 15.56
C VAL A 400 -16.60 15.81 14.98
N PRO A 401 -15.52 15.53 15.73
CA PRO A 401 -14.17 15.59 15.19
C PRO A 401 -13.99 14.59 14.05
N THR A 402 -13.11 14.90 13.10
CA THR A 402 -12.89 14.06 11.92
C THR A 402 -11.44 13.64 11.74
N MET A 403 -11.23 12.47 11.17
CA MET A 403 -10.05 12.09 10.41
C MET A 403 -10.44 11.83 8.96
N VAL A 404 -9.51 11.97 8.03
CA VAL A 404 -9.76 11.68 6.60
C VAL A 404 -9.05 10.41 6.20
N THR A 405 -9.72 9.60 5.38
CA THR A 405 -9.21 8.29 4.93
C THR A 405 -9.31 8.14 3.42
N PRO A 406 -8.31 8.64 2.68
CA PRO A 406 -8.15 8.29 1.27
C PRO A 406 -7.57 6.89 1.11
N GLY A 407 -7.60 6.35 -0.12
CA GLY A 407 -6.97 5.10 -0.47
C GLY A 407 -5.55 5.29 -0.99
N ALA A 408 -4.56 4.87 -0.21
CA ALA A 408 -3.18 4.76 -0.69
C ALA A 408 -3.06 3.64 -1.74
N PHE A 409 -3.77 2.56 -1.45
CA PHE A 409 -3.95 1.41 -2.29
C PHE A 409 -5.31 0.82 -1.94
N TRP A 410 -6.14 0.62 -2.94
CA TRP A 410 -7.40 -0.06 -2.78
C TRP A 410 -7.32 -1.41 -3.50
N GLY A 411 -7.23 -2.46 -2.72
CA GLY A 411 -7.26 -3.84 -3.20
C GLY A 411 -8.47 -4.07 -4.08
N GLY A 412 -8.33 -4.91 -5.05
CA GLY A 412 -9.35 -5.05 -6.06
C GLY A 412 -8.88 -4.54 -7.42
N ARG A 413 -7.66 -4.04 -7.52
CA ARG A 413 -6.98 -3.72 -8.78
C ARG A 413 -5.85 -4.71 -9.03
N VAL A 414 -5.61 -5.08 -10.27
CA VAL A 414 -4.44 -5.93 -10.64
C VAL A 414 -3.12 -5.18 -10.38
N PHE A 415 -3.15 -3.87 -10.59
CA PHE A 415 -2.08 -2.92 -10.26
C PHE A 415 -2.75 -1.63 -9.78
N PRO A 416 -2.18 -0.89 -8.81
CA PRO A 416 -2.80 0.32 -8.30
C PRO A 416 -3.06 1.38 -9.38
N GLU A 417 -4.23 2.02 -9.31
CA GLU A 417 -4.65 3.11 -10.22
C GLU A 417 -4.11 4.45 -9.70
N TYR A 418 -2.78 4.62 -9.72
CA TYR A 418 -2.10 5.69 -8.99
C TYR A 418 -2.49 7.10 -9.41
N LYS A 419 -2.88 7.34 -10.66
CA LYS A 419 -3.36 8.67 -11.03
C LYS A 419 -4.62 9.05 -10.25
N ALA A 420 -5.57 8.13 -10.13
CA ALA A 420 -6.79 8.34 -9.35
C ALA A 420 -6.49 8.40 -7.84
N HIS A 421 -5.66 7.49 -7.33
CA HIS A 421 -5.32 7.43 -5.91
C HIS A 421 -4.58 8.69 -5.43
N LEU A 422 -3.60 9.20 -6.17
CA LEU A 422 -2.89 10.43 -5.78
C LEU A 422 -3.83 11.65 -5.75
N ILE A 423 -4.76 11.76 -6.72
CA ILE A 423 -5.76 12.83 -6.72
C ILE A 423 -6.74 12.66 -5.54
N ASN A 424 -7.17 11.43 -5.25
CA ASN A 424 -8.02 11.13 -4.10
C ASN A 424 -7.33 11.56 -2.79
N ILE A 425 -6.08 11.13 -2.56
CA ILE A 425 -5.30 11.50 -1.37
C ILE A 425 -5.16 13.03 -1.27
N GLN A 426 -4.75 13.68 -2.35
CA GLN A 426 -4.54 15.13 -2.38
C GLN A 426 -5.81 15.89 -2.01
N HIS A 427 -6.92 15.60 -2.67
CA HIS A 427 -8.16 16.34 -2.51
C HIS A 427 -8.86 16.06 -1.19
N LEU A 428 -8.89 14.79 -0.72
CA LEU A 428 -9.53 14.47 0.56
C LEU A 428 -8.75 15.05 1.75
N VAL A 429 -7.40 15.02 1.70
CA VAL A 429 -6.57 15.68 2.72
C VAL A 429 -6.72 17.20 2.67
N ARG A 430 -6.77 17.81 1.47
CA ARG A 430 -7.06 19.24 1.30
C ARG A 430 -8.37 19.63 1.98
N ASP A 431 -9.43 18.89 1.67
CA ASP A 431 -10.77 19.20 2.22
C ASP A 431 -10.81 18.91 3.72
N GLY A 432 -10.16 17.84 4.18
CA GLY A 432 -9.98 17.61 5.61
C GLY A 432 -9.30 18.79 6.32
N LYS A 433 -8.19 19.31 5.79
CA LYS A 433 -7.51 20.50 6.34
C LYS A 433 -8.44 21.73 6.37
N LYS A 434 -9.23 21.95 5.29
CA LYS A 434 -10.20 23.03 5.20
C LYS A 434 -11.23 22.98 6.33
N TYR A 435 -11.67 21.78 6.73
CA TYR A 435 -12.67 21.54 7.78
C TYR A 435 -12.08 21.22 9.16
N GLY A 436 -10.75 21.30 9.33
CA GLY A 436 -10.10 21.16 10.63
C GLY A 436 -9.98 19.71 11.10
N THR A 437 -9.72 18.76 10.18
CA THR A 437 -9.47 17.36 10.51
C THR A 437 -8.31 17.20 11.49
N LEU A 438 -8.40 16.21 12.38
CA LEU A 438 -7.33 15.87 13.33
C LEU A 438 -6.13 15.22 12.64
N GLY A 439 -6.37 14.53 11.54
CA GLY A 439 -5.33 13.78 10.87
C GLY A 439 -5.79 13.01 9.64
N LEU A 440 -4.85 12.26 9.12
CA LEU A 440 -4.96 11.36 7.99
C LEU A 440 -4.82 9.91 8.48
N LEU A 441 -5.72 9.03 8.05
CA LEU A 441 -5.62 7.58 8.12
C LEU A 441 -5.62 7.05 6.68
N ASN A 442 -4.45 6.90 6.06
CA ASN A 442 -4.33 6.50 4.65
C ASN A 442 -4.53 4.99 4.53
N ALA A 443 -5.60 4.55 3.88
CA ALA A 443 -5.98 3.14 3.88
C ALA A 443 -5.27 2.32 2.81
N THR A 444 -4.92 1.09 3.19
CA THR A 444 -4.64 -0.01 2.27
C THR A 444 -5.68 -1.10 2.52
N TRP A 445 -6.41 -1.49 1.47
CA TRP A 445 -7.43 -2.52 1.53
C TRP A 445 -7.04 -3.73 0.70
N ASP A 446 -7.37 -4.91 1.20
CA ASP A 446 -7.13 -6.18 0.54
C ASP A 446 -8.41 -6.99 0.34
N ASP A 447 -9.46 -6.31 -0.14
CA ASP A 447 -10.81 -6.88 -0.30
C ASP A 447 -10.84 -8.23 -1.03
N MET A 448 -9.82 -8.54 -1.83
CA MET A 448 -9.73 -9.75 -2.65
C MET A 448 -8.80 -10.82 -2.10
N GLY A 449 -8.08 -10.52 -1.05
CA GLY A 449 -7.28 -11.46 -0.29
C GLY A 449 -6.02 -11.96 -1.00
N GLU A 450 -5.42 -11.15 -1.87
CA GLU A 450 -4.26 -11.59 -2.66
C GLU A 450 -3.21 -10.52 -2.92
N ASP A 451 -3.44 -9.33 -2.39
CA ASP A 451 -2.58 -8.20 -2.65
C ASP A 451 -1.28 -8.26 -1.82
N LEU A 452 -0.29 -7.53 -2.28
CA LEU A 452 1.01 -7.40 -1.64
C LEU A 452 1.19 -5.96 -1.19
N PHE A 453 1.49 -5.75 0.08
CA PHE A 453 1.60 -4.42 0.67
C PHE A 453 2.65 -3.53 -0.01
N ASP A 454 3.77 -4.13 -0.44
CA ASP A 454 4.89 -3.40 -1.03
C ASP A 454 4.52 -2.62 -2.32
N VAL A 455 3.41 -2.96 -3.00
CA VAL A 455 2.93 -2.15 -4.13
C VAL A 455 2.39 -0.79 -3.67
N GLY A 456 1.95 -0.65 -2.41
CA GLY A 456 1.27 0.53 -1.87
C GLY A 456 2.17 1.72 -1.54
N TRP A 457 3.49 1.54 -1.46
CA TRP A 457 4.41 2.57 -0.94
C TRP A 457 4.32 3.91 -1.67
N TYR A 458 4.05 3.92 -2.97
CA TYR A 458 3.91 5.18 -3.73
C TYR A 458 2.75 6.04 -3.21
N GLY A 459 1.58 5.45 -2.98
CA GLY A 459 0.42 6.12 -2.39
C GLY A 459 0.60 6.43 -0.90
N ILE A 460 1.21 5.52 -0.14
CA ILE A 460 1.48 5.70 1.29
C ILE A 460 2.38 6.92 1.51
N LEU A 461 3.47 7.05 0.76
CA LEU A 461 4.41 8.16 0.90
C LEU A 461 3.84 9.49 0.41
N PHE A 462 2.95 9.46 -0.59
CA PHE A 462 2.22 10.67 -0.97
C PHE A 462 1.26 11.13 0.14
N GLY A 463 0.59 10.20 0.81
CA GLY A 463 -0.20 10.49 2.01
C GLY A 463 0.65 11.11 3.13
N ALA A 464 1.84 10.58 3.36
CA ALA A 464 2.80 11.16 4.32
C ALA A 464 3.15 12.62 3.96
N ALA A 465 3.42 12.89 2.68
CA ALA A 465 3.67 14.25 2.19
C ALA A 465 2.45 15.16 2.41
N CYS A 466 1.25 14.71 2.05
CA CYS A 466 0.01 15.47 2.24
C CYS A 466 -0.29 15.78 3.70
N GLY A 467 0.00 14.84 4.60
CA GLY A 467 -0.23 15.03 6.04
C GLY A 467 0.83 15.90 6.73
N TRP A 468 2.06 15.91 6.22
CA TRP A 468 3.16 16.68 6.79
C TRP A 468 3.21 18.12 6.31
N GLN A 469 3.11 18.34 4.99
CA GLN A 469 3.32 19.62 4.36
C GLN A 469 2.21 20.63 4.68
N PRO A 470 2.54 21.93 4.87
CA PRO A 470 1.57 22.94 5.29
C PRO A 470 0.62 23.39 4.17
N GLU A 471 0.96 23.15 2.91
CA GLU A 471 0.14 23.54 1.78
C GLU A 471 -1.24 22.87 1.85
N GLN A 472 -2.27 23.58 1.37
CA GLN A 472 -3.61 23.00 1.28
C GLN A 472 -3.62 21.80 0.32
N GLU A 473 -2.99 21.94 -0.83
CA GLU A 473 -2.80 20.89 -1.82
C GLU A 473 -1.32 20.58 -2.00
N THR A 474 -0.89 19.39 -1.60
CA THR A 474 0.48 18.92 -1.85
C THR A 474 0.67 18.63 -3.34
N PRO A 475 1.66 19.22 -4.01
CA PRO A 475 1.81 19.06 -5.46
C PRO A 475 2.31 17.67 -5.84
N ILE A 476 1.58 17.00 -6.74
CA ILE A 476 1.89 15.63 -7.21
C ILE A 476 3.19 15.57 -8.00
N VAL A 477 3.44 16.52 -8.92
CA VAL A 477 4.61 16.48 -9.81
C VAL A 477 5.95 16.57 -9.04
N PRO A 478 6.13 17.48 -8.08
CA PRO A 478 7.33 17.48 -7.22
C PRO A 478 7.49 16.19 -6.42
N PHE A 479 6.41 15.61 -5.89
CA PHE A 479 6.45 14.32 -5.21
C PHE A 479 6.98 13.21 -6.11
N LYS A 480 6.45 13.08 -7.33
CA LYS A 480 6.90 12.08 -8.31
C LYS A 480 8.39 12.20 -8.61
N LYS A 481 8.89 13.43 -8.76
CA LYS A 481 10.32 13.70 -8.98
C LYS A 481 11.20 13.40 -7.77
N ALA A 482 10.65 13.46 -6.56
CA ALA A 482 11.39 13.17 -5.34
C ALA A 482 11.43 11.67 -5.00
N PHE A 483 10.46 10.88 -5.49
CA PHE A 483 10.20 9.52 -5.02
C PHE A 483 11.41 8.58 -5.19
N ASP A 484 12.00 8.53 -6.35
CA ASP A 484 13.12 7.61 -6.63
C ASP A 484 14.32 7.88 -5.72
N TRP A 485 14.66 9.14 -5.52
CA TRP A 485 15.72 9.50 -4.59
C TRP A 485 15.32 9.25 -3.13
N ALA A 486 14.17 9.74 -2.70
CA ALA A 486 13.76 9.65 -1.31
C ALA A 486 13.60 8.18 -0.85
N PHE A 487 13.04 7.31 -1.71
CA PHE A 487 12.72 5.93 -1.37
C PHE A 487 13.82 4.93 -1.76
N TYR A 488 14.22 4.92 -3.02
CA TYR A 488 15.19 3.95 -3.53
C TYR A 488 16.65 4.41 -3.45
N ARG A 489 16.88 5.69 -3.15
CA ARG A 489 18.21 6.33 -3.26
C ARG A 489 18.76 6.25 -4.69
N ASN A 490 17.89 6.23 -5.69
CA ASN A 490 18.27 6.29 -7.08
C ASN A 490 18.69 7.73 -7.45
N ASP A 491 19.95 7.88 -7.85
CA ASP A 491 20.56 9.16 -8.23
C ASP A 491 20.57 9.42 -9.75
N ARG A 492 20.00 8.50 -10.53
CA ARG A 492 20.08 8.54 -12.01
C ARG A 492 18.78 8.97 -12.70
N GLY A 493 17.80 9.45 -11.94
CA GLY A 493 16.55 9.96 -12.51
C GLY A 493 15.32 9.40 -11.81
N HIS A 494 14.22 9.20 -12.55
CA HIS A 494 12.90 8.90 -12.01
C HIS A 494 12.34 7.58 -12.58
N GLN A 495 13.22 6.62 -12.87
CA GLN A 495 12.88 5.40 -13.62
C GLN A 495 11.83 4.54 -12.92
N PHE A 496 11.82 4.51 -11.58
CA PHE A 496 10.83 3.74 -10.81
C PHE A 496 9.46 4.44 -10.81
N ALA A 497 9.42 5.74 -10.51
CA ALA A 497 8.18 6.52 -10.56
C ALA A 497 7.57 6.52 -11.98
N GLU A 498 8.40 6.67 -13.02
CA GLU A 498 7.97 6.60 -14.42
C GLU A 498 7.42 5.22 -14.80
N ALA A 499 8.07 4.14 -14.35
CA ALA A 499 7.61 2.78 -14.61
C ALA A 499 6.29 2.47 -13.89
N ILE A 500 6.14 2.93 -12.64
CA ILE A 500 4.89 2.82 -11.89
C ILE A 500 3.76 3.56 -12.62
N ASP A 501 3.99 4.82 -13.02
CA ASP A 501 3.02 5.60 -13.78
C ASP A 501 2.65 4.93 -15.13
N GLN A 502 3.64 4.34 -15.80
CA GLN A 502 3.44 3.66 -17.08
C GLN A 502 2.55 2.42 -16.94
N VAL A 503 2.79 1.57 -15.96
CA VAL A 503 1.91 0.40 -15.70
C VAL A 503 0.52 0.87 -15.27
N SER A 504 0.45 1.84 -14.36
CA SER A 504 -0.81 2.41 -13.89
C SER A 504 -1.65 3.06 -15.00
N SER A 505 -1.00 3.59 -16.06
CA SER A 505 -1.69 4.20 -17.19
C SER A 505 -2.59 3.25 -17.99
N ALA A 506 -2.43 1.93 -17.80
CA ALA A 506 -3.31 0.92 -18.40
C ALA A 506 -4.79 1.15 -18.08
N HIS A 507 -5.09 1.59 -16.86
CA HIS A 507 -6.47 1.96 -16.45
C HIS A 507 -7.02 3.14 -17.25
N ASP A 508 -6.22 4.20 -17.40
CA ASP A 508 -6.60 5.38 -18.19
C ASP A 508 -6.76 5.05 -19.69
N LEU A 509 -5.85 4.28 -20.25
CA LEU A 509 -5.89 3.85 -21.65
C LEU A 509 -7.14 2.99 -21.95
N LEU A 510 -7.48 2.09 -21.02
CA LEU A 510 -8.70 1.30 -21.13
C LEU A 510 -9.96 2.14 -20.84
N GLY A 511 -9.84 3.22 -20.08
CA GLY A 511 -10.93 4.11 -19.65
C GLY A 511 -11.81 3.51 -18.57
N THR A 512 -11.31 2.50 -17.86
CA THR A 512 -11.96 1.89 -16.69
C THR A 512 -10.90 1.20 -15.82
N SER A 513 -11.23 0.98 -14.55
CA SER A 513 -10.37 0.21 -13.64
C SER A 513 -10.21 -1.24 -14.10
N ILE A 514 -8.99 -1.75 -14.02
CA ILE A 514 -8.68 -3.16 -14.31
C ILE A 514 -8.70 -3.89 -12.97
N TRP A 515 -9.83 -4.54 -12.72
CA TRP A 515 -10.12 -5.19 -11.46
C TRP A 515 -9.32 -6.48 -11.28
N TYR A 516 -9.14 -6.93 -10.05
CA TYR A 516 -8.39 -8.13 -9.69
C TYR A 516 -8.88 -9.40 -10.39
N ASP A 517 -10.20 -9.54 -10.55
CA ASP A 517 -10.84 -10.68 -11.20
C ASP A 517 -10.40 -10.83 -12.66
N TRP A 518 -9.94 -9.75 -13.31
CA TRP A 518 -9.37 -9.80 -14.65
C TRP A 518 -8.08 -10.61 -14.70
N ALA A 519 -7.31 -10.64 -13.61
CA ALA A 519 -6.14 -11.52 -13.52
C ALA A 519 -6.55 -13.00 -13.53
N TRP A 520 -7.72 -13.32 -12.97
CA TRP A 520 -8.24 -14.68 -12.81
C TRP A 520 -9.22 -15.13 -13.90
N THR A 521 -9.75 -14.20 -14.65
CA THR A 521 -10.68 -14.49 -15.73
C THR A 521 -10.01 -15.37 -16.79
N VAL A 522 -10.65 -16.46 -17.11
CA VAL A 522 -10.30 -17.34 -18.25
C VAL A 522 -11.07 -16.85 -19.47
N PRO A 523 -10.37 -16.38 -20.53
CA PRO A 523 -11.04 -15.74 -21.67
C PRO A 523 -11.93 -16.67 -22.48
N PHE A 524 -11.82 -17.99 -22.29
CA PHE A 524 -12.63 -19.02 -22.97
C PHE A 524 -13.89 -19.40 -22.19
N GLU A 525 -14.07 -18.92 -20.98
CA GLU A 525 -15.23 -19.15 -20.15
C GLU A 525 -16.26 -18.03 -20.29
N GLU A 526 -17.53 -18.32 -19.99
CA GLU A 526 -18.64 -17.36 -20.12
C GLU A 526 -18.40 -16.07 -19.33
N GLN A 527 -17.83 -16.16 -18.14
CA GLN A 527 -17.49 -15.01 -17.30
C GLN A 527 -16.41 -14.13 -17.93
N GLY A 528 -15.50 -14.70 -18.73
CA GLY A 528 -14.46 -13.98 -19.45
C GLY A 528 -14.96 -13.16 -20.62
N VAL A 529 -16.12 -13.51 -21.18
CA VAL A 529 -16.68 -12.88 -22.38
C VAL A 529 -16.92 -11.39 -22.21
N GLY A 530 -17.48 -10.97 -21.07
CA GLY A 530 -17.78 -9.56 -20.80
C GLY A 530 -16.52 -8.68 -20.74
N GLN A 531 -15.48 -9.17 -20.07
CA GLN A 531 -14.21 -8.44 -19.93
C GLN A 531 -13.46 -8.38 -21.28
N GLN A 532 -13.47 -9.48 -22.03
CA GLN A 532 -12.88 -9.53 -23.37
C GLN A 532 -13.56 -8.55 -24.32
N ASN A 533 -14.89 -8.41 -24.24
CA ASN A 533 -15.62 -7.44 -25.05
C ASN A 533 -15.17 -6.00 -24.73
N ILE A 534 -15.04 -5.64 -23.44
CA ILE A 534 -14.58 -4.31 -23.03
C ILE A 534 -13.19 -4.03 -23.60
N ILE A 535 -12.25 -4.97 -23.49
CA ILE A 535 -10.90 -4.83 -24.01
C ILE A 535 -10.91 -4.65 -25.53
N GLN A 536 -11.72 -5.43 -26.25
CA GLN A 536 -11.78 -5.42 -27.71
C GLN A 536 -12.50 -4.20 -28.27
N GLU A 537 -13.61 -3.76 -27.63
CA GLU A 537 -14.34 -2.57 -28.05
C GLU A 537 -13.50 -1.29 -28.03
N LYS A 538 -12.52 -1.21 -27.13
CA LYS A 538 -11.59 -0.06 -27.09
C LYS A 538 -10.57 -0.06 -28.21
N GLY A 539 -10.24 -1.21 -28.79
CA GLY A 539 -9.32 -1.34 -29.93
C GLY A 539 -7.86 -0.98 -29.66
N ASN A 540 -7.49 -0.74 -28.38
CA ASN A 540 -6.14 -0.32 -27.99
C ASN A 540 -5.40 -1.36 -27.10
N MET A 541 -5.81 -2.62 -27.16
CA MET A 541 -5.25 -3.72 -26.37
C MET A 541 -3.73 -3.83 -26.48
N GLU A 542 -3.17 -3.72 -27.69
CA GLU A 542 -1.72 -3.80 -27.92
C GLU A 542 -0.97 -2.59 -27.34
N GLU A 543 -1.58 -1.40 -27.35
CA GLU A 543 -1.03 -0.21 -26.71
C GLU A 543 -0.92 -0.40 -25.20
N ILE A 544 -2.00 -0.89 -24.58
CA ILE A 544 -2.05 -1.16 -23.13
C ILE A 544 -1.06 -2.25 -22.75
N ARG A 545 -1.04 -3.37 -23.49
CA ARG A 545 -0.09 -4.47 -23.27
C ARG A 545 1.35 -3.97 -23.37
N THR A 546 1.62 -3.14 -24.37
CA THR A 546 2.95 -2.54 -24.57
C THR A 546 3.33 -1.60 -23.44
N ALA A 547 2.40 -0.80 -22.91
CA ALA A 547 2.64 0.06 -21.75
C ALA A 547 3.03 -0.79 -20.51
N CYS A 548 2.28 -1.84 -20.21
CA CYS A 548 2.59 -2.75 -19.11
C CYS A 548 3.95 -3.45 -19.30
N ALA A 549 4.21 -3.98 -20.48
CA ALA A 549 5.49 -4.64 -20.81
C ALA A 549 6.69 -3.67 -20.72
N ASN A 550 6.54 -2.43 -21.15
CA ASN A 550 7.59 -1.42 -21.04
C ASN A 550 7.84 -1.02 -19.58
N GLY A 551 6.80 -0.85 -18.77
CA GLY A 551 6.92 -0.60 -17.34
C GLY A 551 7.66 -1.76 -16.64
N TYR A 552 7.25 -3.00 -16.87
CA TYR A 552 7.94 -4.19 -16.37
C TYR A 552 9.42 -4.24 -16.81
N ALA A 553 9.68 -3.99 -18.09
CA ALA A 553 11.04 -3.99 -18.64
C ALA A 553 11.89 -2.86 -18.03
N SER A 554 11.29 -1.68 -17.79
CA SER A 554 11.96 -0.57 -17.10
C SER A 554 12.35 -0.94 -15.68
N LEU A 555 11.42 -1.47 -14.88
CA LEU A 555 11.69 -1.96 -13.53
C LEU A 555 12.81 -3.01 -13.53
N THR A 556 12.77 -3.95 -14.48
CA THR A 556 13.77 -5.02 -14.60
C THR A 556 15.17 -4.49 -14.96
N ARG A 557 15.26 -3.56 -15.92
CA ARG A 557 16.56 -2.98 -16.30
C ARG A 557 17.18 -2.12 -15.21
N ASN A 558 16.34 -1.45 -14.43
CA ASN A 558 16.76 -0.46 -13.45
C ASN A 558 16.81 -0.99 -12.01
N GLN A 559 16.45 -2.27 -11.75
CA GLN A 559 16.41 -2.83 -10.39
C GLN A 559 17.68 -2.58 -9.57
N GLY A 560 18.87 -2.62 -10.21
CA GLY A 560 20.15 -2.35 -9.57
C GLY A 560 20.39 -0.88 -9.19
N LEU A 561 19.48 0.04 -9.54
CA LEU A 561 19.52 1.44 -9.13
C LEU A 561 18.83 1.68 -7.76
N ALA A 562 18.11 0.69 -7.25
CA ALA A 562 17.54 0.73 -5.91
C ALA A 562 18.62 0.34 -4.90
N HIS A 563 19.16 1.33 -4.18
CA HIS A 563 20.13 1.08 -3.12
C HIS A 563 19.46 0.73 -1.78
N LEU A 564 18.22 1.19 -1.57
CA LEU A 564 17.34 0.83 -0.46
C LEU A 564 16.03 0.24 -1.01
N HIS A 565 15.29 -0.47 -0.17
CA HIS A 565 13.96 -1.03 -0.48
C HIS A 565 13.92 -1.90 -1.76
N GLN A 566 14.95 -2.68 -2.01
CA GLN A 566 15.06 -3.51 -3.22
C GLN A 566 13.93 -4.53 -3.36
N SER A 567 13.41 -5.06 -2.23
CA SER A 567 12.29 -6.02 -2.24
C SER A 567 11.04 -5.45 -2.87
N THR A 568 10.77 -4.15 -2.70
CA THR A 568 9.58 -3.50 -3.28
C THR A 568 9.65 -3.45 -4.80
N VAL A 569 10.85 -3.36 -5.38
CA VAL A 569 11.03 -3.42 -6.84
C VAL A 569 10.63 -4.79 -7.38
N GLU A 570 10.93 -5.88 -6.65
CA GLU A 570 10.52 -7.23 -7.04
C GLU A 570 8.99 -7.39 -7.01
N THR A 571 8.33 -6.85 -5.98
CA THR A 571 6.87 -6.86 -5.89
C THR A 571 6.23 -6.02 -7.01
N LEU A 572 6.77 -4.84 -7.32
CA LEU A 572 6.32 -4.01 -8.44
C LEU A 572 6.50 -4.72 -9.80
N ARG A 573 7.61 -5.41 -10.00
CA ARG A 573 7.87 -6.20 -11.22
C ARG A 573 6.85 -7.32 -11.37
N PHE A 574 6.63 -8.07 -10.31
CA PHE A 574 5.62 -9.15 -10.29
C PHE A 574 4.23 -8.61 -10.65
N THR A 575 3.80 -7.52 -10.00
CA THR A 575 2.46 -6.96 -10.22
C THR A 575 2.32 -6.34 -11.61
N ALA A 576 3.37 -5.68 -12.15
CA ALA A 576 3.40 -5.20 -13.52
C ALA A 576 3.30 -6.37 -14.53
N ARG A 577 3.94 -7.49 -14.24
CA ARG A 577 3.87 -8.70 -15.05
C ARG A 577 2.48 -9.33 -15.02
N ARG A 578 1.79 -9.30 -13.88
CA ARG A 578 0.36 -9.70 -13.78
C ARG A 578 -0.53 -8.80 -14.64
N MET A 579 -0.29 -7.49 -14.63
CA MET A 579 -1.04 -6.54 -15.44
C MET A 579 -0.87 -6.81 -16.94
N GLU A 580 0.36 -7.06 -17.41
CA GLU A 580 0.63 -7.49 -18.79
C GLU A 580 -0.08 -8.79 -19.14
N PHE A 581 -0.12 -9.75 -18.20
CA PHE A 581 -0.75 -11.06 -18.40
C PHE A 581 -2.24 -10.95 -18.70
N VAL A 582 -2.98 -10.01 -18.09
CA VAL A 582 -4.40 -9.77 -18.38
C VAL A 582 -4.62 -9.56 -19.89
N PHE A 583 -3.84 -8.68 -20.49
CA PHE A 583 -3.95 -8.33 -21.91
C PHE A 583 -3.34 -9.42 -22.82
N SER A 584 -2.31 -10.11 -22.35
CA SER A 584 -1.74 -11.26 -23.08
C SER A 584 -2.74 -12.41 -23.22
N LYS A 585 -3.53 -12.71 -22.18
CA LYS A 585 -4.62 -13.69 -22.25
C LYS A 585 -5.66 -13.28 -23.30
N ALA A 586 -6.07 -12.03 -23.28
CA ALA A 586 -7.04 -11.47 -24.21
C ALA A 586 -6.55 -11.56 -25.67
N ALA A 587 -5.32 -11.14 -25.93
CA ALA A 587 -4.71 -11.19 -27.26
C ALA A 587 -4.62 -12.62 -27.80
N LEU A 588 -4.22 -13.56 -26.94
CA LEU A 588 -4.11 -14.95 -27.33
C LEU A 588 -5.48 -15.59 -27.61
N ALA A 589 -6.49 -15.34 -26.78
CA ALA A 589 -7.84 -15.85 -27.02
C ALA A 589 -8.43 -15.34 -28.31
N ALA A 590 -8.27 -14.04 -28.61
CA ALA A 590 -8.69 -13.44 -29.86
C ALA A 590 -7.95 -14.08 -31.06
N GLY A 591 -6.65 -14.25 -30.95
CA GLY A 591 -5.82 -14.87 -32.00
C GLY A 591 -6.23 -16.32 -32.28
N VAL A 592 -6.47 -17.12 -31.25
CA VAL A 592 -6.95 -18.51 -31.37
C VAL A 592 -8.28 -18.52 -32.10
N SER A 593 -9.25 -17.77 -31.64
CA SER A 593 -10.60 -17.75 -32.19
C SER A 593 -10.60 -17.33 -33.68
N HIS A 594 -9.93 -16.24 -34.00
CA HIS A 594 -9.85 -15.72 -35.37
C HIS A 594 -9.26 -16.74 -36.36
N ARG A 595 -8.18 -17.39 -36.02
CA ARG A 595 -7.55 -18.36 -36.91
C ARG A 595 -8.36 -19.65 -37.04
N TYR A 596 -9.04 -20.11 -35.97
CA TYR A 596 -9.94 -21.25 -36.07
C TYR A 596 -11.09 -20.95 -37.03
N ASP A 597 -11.64 -19.72 -37.01
CA ASP A 597 -12.65 -19.30 -37.97
C ASP A 597 -12.14 -19.29 -39.41
N LEU A 598 -10.92 -18.79 -39.62
CA LEU A 598 -10.26 -18.87 -40.95
C LEU A 598 -10.13 -20.34 -41.42
N TYR A 599 -9.77 -21.25 -40.53
CA TYR A 599 -9.70 -22.69 -40.83
C TYR A 599 -11.05 -23.30 -41.21
N CYS A 600 -12.11 -22.89 -40.53
CA CYS A 600 -13.46 -23.36 -40.86
C CYS A 600 -13.96 -22.79 -42.18
N ALA A 601 -13.59 -21.55 -42.53
CA ALA A 601 -13.99 -20.87 -43.77
C ALA A 601 -13.19 -21.30 -45.01
N ASP A 602 -12.05 -21.96 -44.85
CA ASP A 602 -11.22 -22.42 -45.98
C ASP A 602 -11.88 -23.58 -46.74
N ASP A 603 -12.43 -23.28 -47.92
CA ASP A 603 -13.07 -24.23 -48.82
C ASP A 603 -12.09 -25.12 -49.60
N ASP A 604 -10.78 -24.91 -49.46
CA ASP A 604 -9.78 -25.69 -50.15
C ASP A 604 -9.74 -27.14 -49.62
N LYS A 605 -10.60 -28.00 -50.20
CA LYS A 605 -10.70 -29.42 -49.90
C LYS A 605 -9.42 -30.21 -50.24
N GLY A 606 -8.43 -29.54 -50.82
CA GLY A 606 -7.12 -30.09 -51.19
C GLY A 606 -6.02 -29.79 -50.18
N ALA A 607 -6.25 -28.91 -49.18
CA ALA A 607 -5.30 -28.67 -48.11
C ALA A 607 -5.12 -30.00 -47.35
N THR A 608 -3.94 -30.58 -47.42
CA THR A 608 -3.62 -31.82 -46.73
C THR A 608 -3.74 -31.59 -45.21
N VAL A 609 -4.11 -32.67 -44.49
CA VAL A 609 -4.12 -32.67 -43.00
C VAL A 609 -2.85 -32.05 -42.42
N ASN A 610 -1.73 -32.17 -43.11
CA ASN A 610 -0.44 -31.58 -42.73
C ASN A 610 -0.43 -30.05 -42.76
N THR A 611 -0.98 -29.40 -43.79
CA THR A 611 -1.01 -27.93 -43.89
C THR A 611 -1.83 -27.35 -42.74
N ALA A 612 -3.00 -27.92 -42.49
CA ALA A 612 -3.86 -27.52 -41.40
C ALA A 612 -3.21 -27.78 -40.02
N VAL A 613 -2.44 -28.85 -39.82
CA VAL A 613 -1.69 -29.13 -38.58
C VAL A 613 -0.61 -28.05 -38.36
N TYR A 614 0.16 -27.69 -39.41
CA TYR A 614 1.27 -26.78 -39.26
C TYR A 614 0.84 -25.31 -39.19
N ASP A 615 -0.22 -24.93 -39.90
CA ASP A 615 -0.64 -23.52 -39.96
C ASP A 615 -1.60 -23.12 -38.81
N LEU A 616 -2.22 -24.12 -38.18
CA LEU A 616 -3.23 -23.88 -37.12
C LEU A 616 -2.90 -24.52 -35.80
N VAL A 617 -2.74 -25.84 -35.73
CA VAL A 617 -2.62 -26.56 -34.45
C VAL A 617 -1.30 -26.22 -33.74
N MET A 618 -0.19 -26.23 -34.48
CA MET A 618 1.12 -26.03 -33.87
C MET A 618 1.29 -24.62 -33.29
N PRO A 619 0.88 -23.55 -33.98
CA PRO A 619 0.92 -22.20 -33.38
C PRO A 619 0.03 -22.12 -32.13
N TYR A 620 -1.16 -22.72 -32.12
CA TYR A 620 -2.10 -22.62 -31.00
C TYR A 620 -1.72 -23.43 -29.78
N ALA A 621 -1.33 -24.66 -29.98
CA ALA A 621 -0.80 -25.50 -28.93
C ALA A 621 0.43 -24.78 -28.27
N SER A 622 1.23 -24.10 -29.10
CA SER A 622 2.35 -23.28 -28.62
C SER A 622 1.87 -22.06 -27.82
N MET A 623 0.84 -21.34 -28.32
CA MET A 623 0.31 -20.14 -27.66
C MET A 623 -0.36 -20.48 -26.33
N ILE A 624 -1.20 -21.55 -26.27
CA ILE A 624 -1.81 -22.03 -25.02
C ILE A 624 -0.72 -22.54 -24.07
N GLY A 625 0.31 -23.23 -24.60
CA GLY A 625 1.48 -23.64 -23.85
C GLY A 625 2.20 -22.46 -23.23
N SER A 626 2.37 -21.38 -23.96
CA SER A 626 2.98 -20.14 -23.46
C SER A 626 2.18 -19.50 -22.33
N LEU A 627 0.84 -19.45 -22.42
CA LEU A 627 -0.03 -18.98 -21.35
C LEU A 627 0.08 -19.85 -20.09
N ARG A 628 0.13 -21.16 -20.29
CA ARG A 628 0.31 -22.11 -19.20
C ARG A 628 1.64 -21.90 -18.49
N ASP A 629 2.72 -21.74 -19.23
CA ASP A 629 4.06 -21.51 -18.64
C ASP A 629 4.13 -20.15 -17.96
N TYR A 630 3.49 -19.11 -18.52
CA TYR A 630 3.35 -17.81 -17.90
C TYR A 630 2.55 -17.89 -16.58
N THR A 631 1.46 -18.65 -16.56
CA THR A 631 0.66 -18.88 -15.33
C THR A 631 1.50 -19.56 -14.24
N LYS A 632 2.37 -20.53 -14.59
CA LYS A 632 3.29 -21.18 -13.65
C LYS A 632 4.33 -20.22 -13.11
N GLU A 633 4.92 -19.39 -13.98
CA GLU A 633 5.89 -18.36 -13.59
C GLU A 633 5.26 -17.41 -12.57
N LEU A 634 4.09 -16.86 -12.89
CA LEU A 634 3.35 -15.97 -11.99
C LEU A 634 2.99 -16.64 -10.67
N LYS A 635 2.53 -17.90 -10.69
CA LYS A 635 2.23 -18.66 -9.47
C LYS A 635 3.44 -18.76 -8.54
N SER A 636 4.58 -19.17 -9.10
CA SER A 636 5.82 -19.33 -8.31
C SER A 636 6.31 -17.99 -7.75
N TRP A 637 6.26 -16.95 -8.56
CA TRP A 637 6.69 -15.62 -8.15
C TRP A 637 5.75 -15.00 -7.11
N HIS A 638 4.43 -15.14 -7.29
CA HIS A 638 3.45 -14.70 -6.30
C HIS A 638 3.66 -15.39 -4.94
N HIS A 639 3.87 -16.72 -4.95
CA HIS A 639 4.16 -17.48 -3.73
C HIS A 639 5.42 -16.99 -3.01
N GLU A 640 6.48 -16.69 -3.75
CA GLU A 640 7.71 -16.13 -3.18
C GLU A 640 7.44 -14.76 -2.53
N ARG A 641 6.73 -13.86 -3.23
CA ARG A 641 6.39 -12.55 -2.68
C ARG A 641 5.42 -12.64 -1.52
N TRP A 642 4.45 -13.54 -1.59
CA TRP A 642 3.51 -13.82 -0.50
C TRP A 642 4.25 -14.17 0.78
N LEU A 643 5.16 -15.14 0.73
CA LEU A 643 5.92 -15.57 1.91
C LEU A 643 6.96 -14.55 2.38
N HIS A 644 7.39 -13.63 1.52
CA HIS A 644 8.21 -12.50 1.92
C HIS A 644 7.45 -11.53 2.85
N GLU A 645 6.21 -11.24 2.51
CA GLU A 645 5.39 -10.27 3.24
C GLU A 645 4.53 -10.95 4.33
N ASN A 646 3.92 -12.07 4.01
CA ASN A 646 2.82 -12.66 4.76
C ASN A 646 3.18 -14.01 5.40
N ARG A 647 2.30 -14.44 6.31
CA ARG A 647 2.23 -15.82 6.80
C ARG A 647 1.74 -16.73 5.66
N PRO A 648 1.97 -18.08 5.74
CA PRO A 648 1.43 -19.01 4.73
C PRO A 648 -0.10 -19.06 4.64
N TYR A 649 -0.80 -18.48 5.61
CA TYR A 649 -2.26 -18.39 5.65
C TYR A 649 -2.83 -17.80 4.36
N HIS A 650 -3.98 -18.31 3.93
CA HIS A 650 -4.73 -17.87 2.76
C HIS A 650 -4.04 -18.14 1.40
N TRP A 651 -2.77 -18.57 1.38
CA TRP A 651 -2.09 -18.91 0.13
C TRP A 651 -2.81 -20.02 -0.66
N ASP A 652 -3.41 -20.99 0.04
CA ASP A 652 -4.19 -22.06 -0.57
C ASP A 652 -5.37 -21.54 -1.42
N VAL A 653 -6.00 -20.44 -1.01
CA VAL A 653 -7.06 -19.78 -1.78
C VAL A 653 -6.49 -19.15 -3.04
N VAL A 654 -5.38 -18.40 -2.93
CA VAL A 654 -4.69 -17.80 -4.08
C VAL A 654 -4.18 -18.89 -5.04
N GLU A 655 -3.58 -19.97 -4.50
CA GLU A 655 -3.09 -21.11 -5.28
C GLU A 655 -4.21 -21.81 -6.05
N SER A 656 -5.41 -21.89 -5.46
CA SER A 656 -6.56 -22.51 -6.11
C SER A 656 -6.98 -21.75 -7.38
N ARG A 657 -6.86 -20.41 -7.39
CA ARG A 657 -7.13 -19.56 -8.57
C ARG A 657 -6.14 -19.86 -9.70
N TYR A 658 -4.85 -20.00 -9.40
CA TYR A 658 -3.84 -20.44 -10.38
C TYR A 658 -4.11 -21.84 -10.89
N THR A 659 -4.51 -22.76 -10.01
CA THR A 659 -4.83 -24.16 -10.37
C THR A 659 -6.01 -24.22 -11.33
N HIS A 660 -7.07 -23.45 -11.06
CA HIS A 660 -8.23 -23.33 -11.96
C HIS A 660 -7.81 -22.82 -13.34
N MET A 661 -7.02 -21.75 -13.40
CA MET A 661 -6.54 -21.19 -14.67
C MET A 661 -5.67 -22.20 -15.45
N MET A 662 -4.80 -22.93 -14.76
CA MET A 662 -3.98 -23.98 -15.38
C MET A 662 -4.84 -25.09 -15.99
N GLN A 663 -5.90 -25.49 -15.29
CA GLN A 663 -6.84 -26.48 -15.80
C GLN A 663 -7.56 -25.96 -17.05
N ALA A 664 -8.02 -24.71 -17.03
CA ALA A 664 -8.70 -24.10 -18.17
C ALA A 664 -7.82 -24.07 -19.45
N TRP A 665 -6.51 -23.78 -19.31
CA TRP A 665 -5.57 -23.87 -20.44
C TRP A 665 -5.45 -25.30 -21.00
N ASN A 666 -5.42 -26.30 -20.14
CA ASN A 666 -5.37 -27.71 -20.56
C ASN A 666 -6.67 -28.14 -21.26
N ASP A 667 -7.81 -27.70 -20.74
CA ASP A 667 -9.12 -28.01 -21.30
C ASP A 667 -9.30 -27.37 -22.68
N GLU A 668 -8.84 -26.13 -22.87
CA GLU A 668 -8.90 -25.45 -24.14
C GLU A 668 -7.97 -26.11 -25.19
N ASP A 669 -6.72 -26.47 -24.81
CA ASP A 669 -5.84 -27.27 -25.69
C ASP A 669 -6.47 -28.58 -26.11
N PHE A 670 -7.13 -29.28 -25.18
CA PHE A 670 -7.83 -30.53 -25.48
C PHE A 670 -9.01 -30.31 -26.43
N LYS A 671 -9.87 -29.32 -26.20
CA LYS A 671 -10.99 -28.96 -27.09
C LYS A 671 -10.48 -28.64 -28.49
N LEU A 672 -9.43 -27.81 -28.59
CA LEU A 672 -8.83 -27.44 -29.87
C LEU A 672 -8.34 -28.66 -30.62
N ARG A 673 -7.61 -29.58 -30.00
CA ARG A 673 -7.12 -30.81 -30.61
C ARG A 673 -8.26 -31.74 -31.07
N LYS A 674 -9.35 -31.83 -30.29
CA LYS A 674 -10.52 -32.65 -30.63
C LYS A 674 -11.31 -32.05 -31.79
N ALA A 675 -11.49 -30.74 -31.82
CA ALA A 675 -12.22 -30.06 -32.90
C ALA A 675 -11.46 -30.04 -34.22
N PHE A 676 -10.19 -30.30 -34.16
CA PHE A 676 -9.31 -30.35 -35.32
C PHE A 676 -9.74 -31.47 -36.27
N GLY A 677 -9.95 -31.12 -37.54
CA GLY A 677 -10.46 -32.04 -38.55
C GLY A 677 -11.98 -32.11 -38.63
N THR A 678 -12.75 -31.60 -37.70
CA THR A 678 -14.21 -31.53 -37.79
C THR A 678 -14.73 -30.38 -38.64
N ARG A 679 -13.99 -29.25 -38.67
CA ARG A 679 -14.40 -27.96 -39.26
C ARG A 679 -15.79 -27.49 -38.79
N ALA A 680 -16.20 -27.94 -37.61
CA ALA A 680 -17.43 -27.46 -37.00
C ALA A 680 -17.29 -26.02 -36.52
N PRO A 681 -18.35 -25.19 -36.55
CA PRO A 681 -18.34 -23.85 -35.99
C PRO A 681 -17.85 -23.79 -34.54
N ARG A 682 -17.19 -22.72 -34.14
CA ARG A 682 -16.63 -22.59 -32.79
C ARG A 682 -17.67 -22.81 -31.68
N GLU A 683 -18.89 -22.34 -31.91
CA GLU A 683 -20.00 -22.49 -30.98
C GLU A 683 -20.37 -23.95 -30.73
N GLU A 684 -20.25 -24.83 -31.75
CA GLU A 684 -20.56 -26.25 -31.64
C GLU A 684 -19.48 -27.05 -30.90
N VAL A 685 -18.25 -26.64 -31.03
CA VAL A 685 -17.09 -27.32 -30.44
C VAL A 685 -16.61 -26.71 -29.15
N GLY A 686 -17.15 -25.53 -28.78
CA GLY A 686 -16.84 -24.83 -27.55
C GLY A 686 -15.40 -24.31 -27.49
N ILE A 687 -14.84 -23.90 -28.66
CA ILE A 687 -13.48 -23.38 -28.74
C ILE A 687 -13.50 -21.87 -28.77
N GLY A 688 -12.57 -21.30 -27.99
CA GLY A 688 -12.29 -19.90 -28.02
C GLY A 688 -13.49 -19.03 -27.64
N TYR A 689 -13.45 -17.82 -28.10
CA TYR A 689 -14.39 -16.77 -27.73
C TYR A 689 -15.62 -16.78 -28.66
N ASN A 690 -16.81 -17.00 -28.14
CA ASN A 690 -18.03 -17.19 -28.95
C ASN A 690 -18.61 -15.88 -29.54
N ARG A 691 -18.07 -14.72 -29.18
CA ARG A 691 -18.54 -13.40 -29.68
C ARG A 691 -17.35 -12.50 -30.00
N LEU A 692 -16.59 -12.81 -31.04
CA LEU A 692 -15.63 -11.84 -31.55
C LEU A 692 -16.37 -10.72 -32.29
N PRO A 693 -16.03 -9.44 -32.02
CA PRO A 693 -16.36 -8.38 -32.96
C PRO A 693 -15.69 -8.66 -34.30
N ASP A 694 -16.38 -8.31 -35.37
CA ASP A 694 -15.88 -8.43 -36.75
C ASP A 694 -14.54 -7.68 -36.92
N TYR A 695 -13.41 -8.38 -36.87
CA TYR A 695 -12.08 -7.81 -37.15
C TYR A 695 -11.86 -7.52 -38.65
N GLY A 696 -12.90 -7.60 -39.45
CA GLY A 696 -12.80 -7.61 -40.91
C GLY A 696 -13.47 -6.44 -41.64
N LYS A 697 -13.76 -5.31 -40.98
CA LYS A 697 -14.26 -4.13 -41.74
C LYS A 697 -13.56 -2.89 -41.35
#